data_038ae0509de609a99ec19dc22ec6205f
#
_entry.id   038ae0509de609a99ec19dc22ec6205f
#
_cell.length_a   1.000
_cell.length_b   1.000
_cell.length_c   1.000
_cell.angle_alpha   90.00
_cell.angle_beta   90.00
_cell.angle_gamma   90.00
#
_symmetry.space_group_name_H-M   'P 1'
#
loop_
_entity.id
_entity.type
_entity.pdbx_description
1 polymer ?
#
loop_
_entity_poly.entity_id
_entity_poly.type
_entity_poly.pdbx_seq_one_letter_code
_entity_poly.pdbx_strand_id
1 'polypeptide(L)'
;MGELLDLAVGELGGGRRDGQRQMAEAVAHAIDTGEHLLVQAGTGTGKSLGYLVPAVRHAVAAQSKVVVSTATLALQRQVITRDLPLVAKAVAPLLPREPRIALLKGWHNYLCVHKIGGGYPADEPTLFDLPGGEDHPRTEDASGTGAGGGGASRRRDAGVSLADHVRRLHEWAAETDSGDRDDLVPGVPDRAWRQVSVTAMECLGGRCPMLAECFPDKARTTAREADVVVTNHAMLGIAATGSPGVLPEHDVVVVDEAHELTDRVTSSATVDLSMASVENAARLARRNGGVTTEALDKAAQDLGTLLVTAPAERFPSGLPDDLRTAVAAVRDAAREVLSALKPDPSGARNKDAGQPDAGLKMAQGAMLQLFETAERMAAQDTTADVLWCSRPDNGWGGFGDNVTRLHAAPLHVAGLIRTHLLGEATGVFTSATLALGGTFDPVAGTIGLKGEDAPSWRGLDVGSPFDYARQGILYVARHLPAPGREPTTEAQLDEIAELISAAGGRTLGLFSSRRAANAVAEAMRERLDVPILAQGDDQLPTLVREFAEDPATCLFGTLSLWQGVDVPGPSCQLVLIDRIPFPRPDDPVKAARARAVEQAGGNGFMAVSAQHAALLLAQGAGRLVRSTADRGVVAVLDPRLATARYSSFLTRSMPGFWPTTDSSLVRAALARLDT
;
A
#
# COMPACT_ATOMS: atom_id res chain seq x y z
N MET A 1 -16.33 23.99 18.14
CA MET A 1 -15.35 22.91 17.85
C MET A 1 -14.69 22.42 19.15
N GLY A 2 -14.13 23.30 20.00
CA GLY A 2 -13.45 22.90 21.23
C GLY A 2 -14.28 22.02 22.17
N GLU A 3 -15.55 22.33 22.39
CA GLU A 3 -16.44 21.57 23.24
C GLU A 3 -16.71 20.13 22.72
N LEU A 4 -16.93 19.98 21.40
CA LEU A 4 -17.09 18.65 20.75
C LEU A 4 -15.84 17.80 20.90
N LEU A 5 -14.65 18.42 20.72
CA LEU A 5 -13.39 17.73 20.87
C LEU A 5 -13.14 17.32 22.34
N ASP A 6 -13.45 18.21 23.30
CA ASP A 6 -13.27 17.93 24.73
C ASP A 6 -14.15 16.75 25.18
N LEU A 7 -15.39 16.64 24.67
CA LEU A 7 -16.28 15.50 24.92
C LEU A 7 -15.71 14.20 24.36
N ALA A 8 -15.24 14.22 23.10
CA ALA A 8 -14.66 13.04 22.47
C ALA A 8 -13.36 12.58 23.16
N VAL A 9 -12.50 13.51 23.58
CA VAL A 9 -11.27 13.24 24.34
C VAL A 9 -11.60 12.68 25.72
N GLY A 10 -12.63 13.23 26.40
CA GLY A 10 -13.09 12.75 27.70
C GLY A 10 -13.62 11.32 27.67
N GLU A 11 -14.37 10.95 26.64
CA GLU A 11 -14.89 9.57 26.47
C GLU A 11 -13.75 8.55 26.26
N LEU A 12 -12.62 8.97 25.67
CA LEU A 12 -11.40 8.16 25.54
C LEU A 12 -10.58 8.07 26.84
N GLY A 13 -10.94 8.80 27.89
CA GLY A 13 -10.09 8.92 29.09
C GLY A 13 -8.78 9.66 28.83
N GLY A 14 -8.68 10.45 27.75
CA GLY A 14 -7.50 11.18 27.34
C GLY A 14 -7.40 12.59 27.95
N GLY A 15 -6.19 13.16 27.91
CA GLY A 15 -5.94 14.55 28.29
C GLY A 15 -6.00 15.52 27.10
N ARG A 16 -6.26 16.80 27.37
CA ARG A 16 -6.20 17.87 26.38
C ARG A 16 -4.80 17.98 25.77
N ARG A 17 -4.74 18.16 24.44
CA ARG A 17 -3.52 18.36 23.66
C ARG A 17 -3.72 19.55 22.73
N ASP A 18 -2.86 20.56 22.86
CA ASP A 18 -3.00 21.81 22.07
C ASP A 18 -2.89 21.56 20.57
N GLY A 19 -1.96 20.71 20.13
CA GLY A 19 -1.81 20.36 18.71
C GLY A 19 -3.06 19.67 18.15
N GLN A 20 -3.74 18.80 18.92
CA GLN A 20 -4.99 18.17 18.51
C GLN A 20 -6.12 19.20 18.34
N ARG A 21 -6.20 20.20 19.25
CA ARG A 21 -7.18 21.28 19.16
C ARG A 21 -6.92 22.16 17.93
N GLN A 22 -5.67 22.57 17.74
CA GLN A 22 -5.26 23.37 16.56
C GLN A 22 -5.61 22.63 15.26
N MET A 23 -5.36 21.32 15.21
CA MET A 23 -5.73 20.50 14.06
C MET A 23 -7.26 20.49 13.84
N ALA A 24 -8.06 20.23 14.88
CA ALA A 24 -9.51 20.15 14.74
C ALA A 24 -10.13 21.51 14.31
N GLU A 25 -9.61 22.62 14.83
CA GLU A 25 -10.03 23.96 14.43
C GLU A 25 -9.63 24.29 12.98
N ALA A 26 -8.41 23.91 12.57
CA ALA A 26 -7.95 24.09 11.20
C ALA A 26 -8.73 23.24 10.18
N VAL A 27 -9.04 21.98 10.52
CA VAL A 27 -9.85 21.09 9.69
C VAL A 27 -11.28 21.66 9.56
N ALA A 28 -11.90 22.10 10.66
CA ALA A 28 -13.21 22.75 10.61
C ALA A 28 -13.21 23.97 9.71
N HIS A 29 -12.19 24.83 9.84
CA HIS A 29 -12.06 26.02 9.01
C HIS A 29 -11.87 25.69 7.52
N ALA A 30 -11.02 24.71 7.20
CA ALA A 30 -10.80 24.25 5.84
C ALA A 30 -12.11 23.74 5.18
N ILE A 31 -12.87 22.91 5.91
CA ILE A 31 -14.16 22.42 5.47
C ILE A 31 -15.17 23.58 5.26
N ASP A 32 -15.26 24.50 6.23
CA ASP A 32 -16.22 25.60 6.21
C ASP A 32 -15.91 26.63 5.07
N THR A 33 -14.62 26.75 4.63
CA THR A 33 -14.17 27.71 3.59
C THR A 33 -13.94 27.09 2.23
N GLY A 34 -13.85 25.79 2.12
CA GLY A 34 -13.45 25.09 0.88
C GLY A 34 -11.94 25.15 0.58
N GLU A 35 -11.11 25.67 1.50
CA GLU A 35 -9.65 25.72 1.36
C GLU A 35 -9.05 24.35 1.67
N HIS A 36 -8.22 23.77 0.79
CA HIS A 36 -7.56 22.50 1.08
C HIS A 36 -6.53 22.64 2.21
N LEU A 37 -6.36 21.59 3.01
CA LEU A 37 -5.50 21.63 4.19
C LEU A 37 -4.51 20.46 4.23
N LEU A 38 -3.23 20.77 4.39
CA LEU A 38 -2.19 19.80 4.72
C LEU A 38 -1.82 19.97 6.20
N VAL A 39 -2.05 18.93 7.02
CA VAL A 39 -1.71 18.96 8.45
C VAL A 39 -0.63 17.95 8.76
N GLN A 40 0.52 18.43 9.20
CA GLN A 40 1.50 17.58 9.85
C GLN A 40 1.17 17.50 11.34
N ALA A 41 0.92 16.31 11.83
CA ALA A 41 0.67 16.04 13.22
C ALA A 41 1.52 14.83 13.66
N GLY A 42 2.49 15.07 14.51
CA GLY A 42 3.41 14.05 15.00
C GLY A 42 2.68 12.91 15.72
N THR A 43 3.38 11.79 15.91
CA THR A 43 2.84 10.67 16.69
C THR A 43 2.41 11.12 18.08
N GLY A 44 1.38 10.52 18.64
CA GLY A 44 0.84 10.89 19.93
C GLY A 44 -0.03 12.15 19.97
N THR A 45 -0.17 12.93 18.90
CA THR A 45 -1.02 14.14 18.85
C THR A 45 -2.51 13.80 18.97
N GLY A 46 -2.93 12.58 18.57
CA GLY A 46 -4.33 12.18 18.50
C GLY A 46 -4.99 12.62 17.20
N LYS A 47 -4.29 12.43 16.08
CA LYS A 47 -4.71 12.79 14.71
C LYS A 47 -6.15 12.40 14.40
N SER A 48 -6.54 11.14 14.71
CA SER A 48 -7.86 10.62 14.35
C SER A 48 -8.97 11.51 14.87
N LEU A 49 -8.97 11.89 16.15
CA LEU A 49 -10.00 12.79 16.68
C LEU A 49 -9.90 14.20 16.10
N GLY A 50 -8.67 14.68 15.81
CA GLY A 50 -8.42 15.97 15.21
C GLY A 50 -9.11 16.18 13.86
N TYR A 51 -9.31 15.12 13.07
CA TYR A 51 -10.06 15.22 11.80
C TYR A 51 -11.46 14.60 11.87
N LEU A 52 -11.70 13.55 12.68
CA LEU A 52 -13.01 12.90 12.74
C LEU A 52 -14.08 13.78 13.39
N VAL A 53 -13.77 14.50 14.45
CA VAL A 53 -14.74 15.37 15.14
C VAL A 53 -15.28 16.46 14.21
N PRO A 54 -14.45 17.28 13.52
CA PRO A 54 -14.95 18.25 12.56
C PRO A 54 -15.65 17.61 11.36
N ALA A 55 -15.17 16.45 10.87
CA ALA A 55 -15.77 15.72 9.75
C ALA A 55 -17.20 15.25 10.08
N VAL A 56 -17.39 14.61 11.25
CA VAL A 56 -18.71 14.16 11.73
C VAL A 56 -19.64 15.34 11.95
N ARG A 57 -19.17 16.41 12.60
CA ARG A 57 -19.97 17.65 12.78
C ARG A 57 -20.46 18.18 11.43
N HIS A 58 -19.55 18.35 10.47
CA HIS A 58 -19.91 18.88 9.15
C HIS A 58 -20.93 17.98 8.45
N ALA A 59 -20.66 16.68 8.35
CA ALA A 59 -21.51 15.73 7.65
C ALA A 59 -22.98 15.75 8.16
N VAL A 60 -23.15 15.83 9.49
CA VAL A 60 -24.50 15.86 10.10
C VAL A 60 -25.15 17.23 10.01
N ALA A 61 -24.40 18.33 10.27
CA ALA A 61 -24.95 19.68 10.30
C ALA A 61 -25.27 20.22 8.89
N ALA A 62 -24.41 19.96 7.92
CA ALA A 62 -24.60 20.37 6.52
C ALA A 62 -25.42 19.38 5.70
N GLN A 63 -25.81 18.23 6.27
CA GLN A 63 -26.45 17.11 5.55
C GLN A 63 -25.64 16.67 4.32
N SER A 64 -24.33 16.65 4.45
CA SER A 64 -23.34 16.41 3.43
C SER A 64 -22.64 15.07 3.71
N LYS A 65 -21.72 14.68 2.86
CA LYS A 65 -20.98 13.43 3.01
C LYS A 65 -19.48 13.67 3.10
N VAL A 66 -18.83 12.99 4.04
CA VAL A 66 -17.39 12.98 4.19
C VAL A 66 -16.84 11.59 3.90
N VAL A 67 -15.84 11.52 3.04
CA VAL A 67 -15.04 10.30 2.81
C VAL A 67 -13.76 10.38 3.62
N VAL A 68 -13.48 9.37 4.43
CA VAL A 68 -12.24 9.22 5.21
C VAL A 68 -11.45 8.04 4.68
N SER A 69 -10.26 8.30 4.18
CA SER A 69 -9.38 7.27 3.63
C SER A 69 -8.16 7.04 4.52
N THR A 70 -7.84 5.77 4.76
CA THR A 70 -6.68 5.35 5.56
C THR A 70 -5.71 4.53 4.71
N ALA A 71 -4.42 4.55 5.08
CA ALA A 71 -3.37 3.88 4.32
C ALA A 71 -3.36 2.35 4.50
N THR A 72 -3.70 1.87 5.70
CA THR A 72 -3.62 0.45 6.06
C THR A 72 -4.95 -0.11 6.57
N LEU A 73 -5.14 -1.43 6.41
CA LEU A 73 -6.32 -2.13 6.94
C LEU A 73 -6.42 -2.03 8.47
N ALA A 74 -5.30 -2.01 9.18
CA ALA A 74 -5.27 -1.87 10.64
C ALA A 74 -5.82 -0.50 11.06
N LEU A 75 -5.39 0.59 10.42
CA LEU A 75 -5.93 1.94 10.67
C LEU A 75 -7.40 2.03 10.26
N GLN A 76 -7.79 1.44 9.14
CA GLN A 76 -9.19 1.39 8.70
C GLN A 76 -10.07 0.70 9.75
N ARG A 77 -9.64 -0.47 10.23
CA ARG A 77 -10.35 -1.20 11.28
C ARG A 77 -10.43 -0.38 12.58
N GLN A 78 -9.34 0.24 13.01
CA GLN A 78 -9.33 1.10 14.19
C GLN A 78 -10.33 2.25 14.06
N VAL A 79 -10.34 2.96 12.93
CA VAL A 79 -11.25 4.09 12.69
C VAL A 79 -12.70 3.64 12.71
N ILE A 80 -13.04 2.52 12.04
CA ILE A 80 -14.44 2.07 11.91
C ILE A 80 -15.00 1.39 13.16
N THR A 81 -14.16 0.65 13.92
CA THR A 81 -14.63 -0.14 15.06
C THR A 81 -14.47 0.57 16.42
N ARG A 82 -13.58 1.55 16.51
CA ARG A 82 -13.27 2.23 17.77
C ARG A 82 -13.44 3.74 17.70
N ASP A 83 -12.71 4.42 16.81
CA ASP A 83 -12.58 5.88 16.86
C ASP A 83 -13.89 6.57 16.42
N LEU A 84 -14.51 6.18 15.31
CA LEU A 84 -15.77 6.77 14.83
C LEU A 84 -16.97 6.47 15.73
N PRO A 85 -17.23 5.22 16.19
CA PRO A 85 -18.32 4.96 17.13
C PRO A 85 -18.20 5.76 18.41
N LEU A 86 -16.98 5.93 18.92
CA LEU A 86 -16.71 6.73 20.11
C LEU A 86 -17.01 8.22 19.85
N VAL A 87 -16.49 8.77 18.74
CA VAL A 87 -16.78 10.16 18.35
C VAL A 87 -18.27 10.36 18.18
N ALA A 88 -18.96 9.47 17.45
CA ALA A 88 -20.39 9.54 17.21
C ALA A 88 -21.18 9.61 18.52
N LYS A 89 -20.88 8.74 19.47
CA LYS A 89 -21.49 8.71 20.80
C LYS A 89 -21.22 9.99 21.58
N ALA A 90 -19.95 10.44 21.62
CA ALA A 90 -19.54 11.60 22.39
C ALA A 90 -20.19 12.91 21.89
N VAL A 91 -20.31 13.08 20.56
CA VAL A 91 -20.85 14.32 19.97
C VAL A 91 -22.35 14.30 19.72
N ALA A 92 -23.02 13.12 19.79
CA ALA A 92 -24.45 12.96 19.54
C ALA A 92 -25.34 13.97 20.32
N PRO A 93 -25.07 14.30 21.60
CA PRO A 93 -25.91 15.25 22.36
C PRO A 93 -25.90 16.68 21.79
N LEU A 94 -24.88 17.04 21.02
CA LEU A 94 -24.71 18.39 20.43
C LEU A 94 -25.02 18.42 18.92
N LEU A 95 -25.42 17.29 18.35
CA LEU A 95 -25.80 17.18 16.93
C LEU A 95 -27.31 17.02 16.76
N PRO A 96 -27.88 17.43 15.60
CA PRO A 96 -29.32 17.26 15.31
C PRO A 96 -29.79 15.81 15.30
N ARG A 97 -28.89 14.86 15.04
CA ARG A 97 -29.13 13.40 15.01
C ARG A 97 -27.80 12.64 15.10
N GLU A 98 -27.88 11.35 15.36
CA GLU A 98 -26.71 10.48 15.29
C GLU A 98 -26.15 10.38 13.87
N PRO A 99 -24.80 10.38 13.72
CA PRO A 99 -24.13 10.17 12.43
C PRO A 99 -24.26 8.73 11.95
N ARG A 100 -24.54 8.53 10.69
CA ARG A 100 -24.52 7.23 10.02
C ARG A 100 -23.14 7.00 9.44
N ILE A 101 -22.54 5.87 9.77
CA ILE A 101 -21.16 5.51 9.41
C ILE A 101 -21.19 4.26 8.53
N ALA A 102 -20.40 4.23 7.49
CA ALA A 102 -20.25 3.06 6.64
C ALA A 102 -18.79 2.77 6.29
N LEU A 103 -18.49 1.48 6.09
CA LEU A 103 -17.23 1.00 5.51
C LEU A 103 -17.45 0.68 4.03
N LEU A 104 -16.55 1.15 3.17
CA LEU A 104 -16.57 0.86 1.74
C LEU A 104 -15.22 0.34 1.26
N LYS A 105 -15.21 -0.87 0.72
CA LYS A 105 -14.04 -1.52 0.10
C LYS A 105 -14.30 -1.85 -1.37
N GLY A 106 -13.24 -2.24 -2.08
CA GLY A 106 -13.35 -2.72 -3.46
C GLY A 106 -14.12 -4.04 -3.54
N TRP A 107 -14.74 -4.30 -4.70
CA TRP A 107 -15.57 -5.48 -4.97
C TRP A 107 -14.89 -6.80 -4.58
N HIS A 108 -13.63 -6.95 -4.89
CA HIS A 108 -12.85 -8.16 -4.62
C HIS A 108 -12.58 -8.43 -3.12
N ASN A 109 -12.91 -7.48 -2.24
CA ASN A 109 -12.80 -7.69 -0.79
C ASN A 109 -14.07 -8.31 -0.19
N TYR A 110 -15.11 -8.51 -1.00
CA TYR A 110 -16.35 -9.12 -0.54
C TYR A 110 -16.59 -10.47 -1.24
N LEU A 111 -17.21 -11.37 -0.51
CA LEU A 111 -17.72 -12.63 -1.04
C LEU A 111 -18.84 -12.36 -2.06
N CYS A 112 -18.80 -13.06 -3.19
CA CYS A 112 -19.87 -13.03 -4.18
C CYS A 112 -20.81 -14.23 -4.00
N VAL A 113 -22.02 -14.00 -3.49
CA VAL A 113 -23.03 -15.05 -3.26
C VAL A 113 -23.36 -15.80 -4.55
N HIS A 114 -23.44 -15.10 -5.68
CA HIS A 114 -23.71 -15.73 -6.97
C HIS A 114 -22.55 -16.65 -7.44
N LYS A 115 -21.29 -16.26 -7.21
CA LYS A 115 -20.12 -17.06 -7.60
C LYS A 115 -20.02 -18.32 -6.74
N ILE A 116 -20.20 -18.21 -5.44
CA ILE A 116 -20.13 -19.35 -4.52
C ILE A 116 -21.31 -20.32 -4.74
N GLY A 117 -22.46 -19.81 -5.19
CA GLY A 117 -23.61 -20.61 -5.62
C GLY A 117 -23.47 -21.25 -7.01
N GLY A 118 -22.29 -21.19 -7.64
CA GLY A 118 -22.04 -21.81 -8.95
C GLY A 118 -22.51 -20.99 -10.15
N GLY A 119 -22.88 -19.72 -9.94
CA GLY A 119 -23.37 -18.85 -11.03
C GLY A 119 -22.28 -18.28 -11.95
N TYR A 120 -21.02 -18.59 -11.67
CA TYR A 120 -19.87 -18.25 -12.51
C TYR A 120 -19.18 -19.52 -13.01
N PRO A 121 -18.55 -19.48 -14.19
CA PRO A 121 -17.71 -20.59 -14.66
C PRO A 121 -16.60 -20.89 -13.63
N ALA A 122 -16.32 -22.17 -13.42
CA ALA A 122 -15.21 -22.56 -12.55
C ALA A 122 -13.89 -22.02 -13.11
N ASP A 123 -13.08 -21.39 -12.26
CA ASP A 123 -11.72 -21.01 -12.59
C ASP A 123 -10.88 -22.29 -12.65
N GLU A 124 -10.48 -22.72 -13.82
CA GLU A 124 -9.49 -23.80 -13.94
C GLU A 124 -8.11 -23.22 -13.54
N PRO A 125 -7.36 -23.93 -12.67
CA PRO A 125 -5.98 -23.58 -12.41
C PRO A 125 -5.21 -23.66 -13.73
N THR A 126 -4.63 -22.56 -14.18
CA THR A 126 -3.72 -22.58 -15.32
C THR A 126 -2.45 -23.34 -14.92
N LEU A 127 -1.83 -24.05 -15.86
CA LEU A 127 -0.56 -24.76 -15.62
C LEU A 127 0.54 -23.84 -15.07
N PHE A 128 0.42 -22.53 -15.31
CA PHE A 128 1.33 -21.48 -14.82
C PHE A 128 1.00 -20.96 -13.42
N ASP A 129 -0.16 -21.32 -12.86
CA ASP A 129 -0.55 -21.02 -11.47
C ASP A 129 -0.10 -22.12 -10.49
N LEU A 130 0.52 -23.18 -10.98
CA LEU A 130 1.13 -24.20 -10.13
C LEU A 130 2.50 -23.69 -9.69
N PRO A 131 2.77 -23.52 -8.38
CA PRO A 131 4.14 -23.47 -7.89
C PRO A 131 4.76 -24.81 -8.31
N GLY A 132 5.93 -24.78 -8.97
CA GLY A 132 6.65 -25.98 -9.34
C GLY A 132 6.92 -26.85 -8.12
N GLY A 133 6.05 -27.79 -7.87
CA GLY A 133 6.17 -28.86 -6.90
C GLY A 133 6.20 -30.15 -7.72
N GLU A 134 7.38 -30.67 -7.92
CA GLU A 134 7.58 -32.03 -8.44
C GLU A 134 6.93 -33.02 -7.46
N ASP A 135 5.74 -33.51 -7.79
CA ASP A 135 5.22 -34.78 -7.28
C ASP A 135 5.87 -35.92 -8.07
N HIS A 136 7.08 -36.30 -7.68
CA HIS A 136 7.59 -37.61 -7.99
C HIS A 136 6.96 -38.62 -7.03
N PRO A 137 6.40 -39.74 -7.55
CA PRO A 137 5.91 -40.83 -6.72
C PRO A 137 7.11 -41.42 -5.95
N ARG A 138 7.05 -41.37 -4.62
CA ARG A 138 8.01 -42.04 -3.75
C ARG A 138 7.89 -43.52 -3.93
N THR A 139 8.88 -44.13 -4.57
CA THR A 139 9.21 -45.52 -4.34
C THR A 139 9.71 -45.71 -2.92
N GLU A 140 9.06 -46.54 -2.17
CA GLU A 140 9.53 -47.05 -0.87
C GLU A 140 10.85 -47.78 -1.08
N ASP A 141 11.92 -47.29 -0.43
CA ASP A 141 12.99 -48.20 0.01
C ASP A 141 13.65 -47.66 1.27
N ALA A 142 13.91 -48.58 2.16
CA ALA A 142 14.18 -48.43 3.55
C ALA A 142 15.65 -48.14 3.89
N SER A 143 15.85 -47.68 5.12
CA SER A 143 17.04 -47.75 5.96
C SER A 143 18.06 -46.61 5.93
N GLY A 144 18.21 -45.94 7.09
CA GLY A 144 19.34 -45.05 7.38
C GLY A 144 19.11 -44.16 8.60
N THR A 145 19.50 -44.66 9.73
CA THR A 145 19.53 -43.98 11.04
C THR A 145 20.42 -42.73 11.07
N GLY A 146 19.96 -41.64 11.69
CA GLY A 146 20.80 -40.48 12.01
C GLY A 146 20.02 -39.40 12.77
N ALA A 147 20.31 -39.28 14.07
CA ALA A 147 19.72 -38.33 14.99
C ALA A 147 20.29 -36.91 14.80
N GLY A 148 19.46 -35.87 15.01
CA GLY A 148 19.91 -34.49 15.12
C GLY A 148 18.75 -33.49 15.11
N GLY A 149 18.48 -32.86 16.24
CA GLY A 149 17.31 -32.07 16.56
C GLY A 149 17.22 -30.67 15.87
N GLY A 150 16.08 -30.06 16.02
CA GLY A 150 15.81 -28.64 15.77
C GLY A 150 15.02 -28.33 14.50
N GLY A 151 13.69 -28.26 14.58
CA GLY A 151 12.88 -27.83 13.45
C GLY A 151 11.37 -28.03 13.62
N ALA A 152 10.78 -27.49 14.69
CA ALA A 152 9.36 -27.72 14.98
C ALA A 152 8.40 -26.68 14.38
N SER A 153 8.84 -25.60 13.71
CA SER A 153 7.95 -24.55 13.23
C SER A 153 7.61 -24.59 11.71
N ARG A 154 8.37 -25.32 10.90
CA ARG A 154 8.13 -25.36 9.42
C ARG A 154 7.00 -26.29 8.95
N ARG A 155 6.23 -26.92 9.83
CA ARG A 155 5.28 -27.99 9.45
C ARG A 155 3.80 -27.60 9.51
N ARG A 156 3.39 -26.38 9.82
CA ARG A 156 1.94 -26.04 9.94
C ARG A 156 1.29 -25.54 8.67
N ASP A 157 2.00 -24.93 7.71
CA ASP A 157 1.37 -24.40 6.49
C ASP A 157 1.51 -25.28 5.23
N ALA A 158 2.29 -26.34 5.27
CA ALA A 158 2.53 -27.22 4.11
C ALA A 158 1.44 -28.26 3.87
N GLY A 159 0.30 -28.22 4.57
CA GLY A 159 -0.70 -29.29 4.58
C GLY A 159 -2.13 -28.92 4.17
N VAL A 160 -2.50 -27.63 4.02
CA VAL A 160 -3.88 -27.25 3.68
C VAL A 160 -4.01 -27.08 2.17
N SER A 161 -4.81 -27.95 1.54
CA SER A 161 -5.04 -27.91 0.08
C SER A 161 -5.92 -26.71 -0.32
N LEU A 162 -5.85 -26.28 -1.60
CA LEU A 162 -6.77 -25.28 -2.15
C LEU A 162 -8.23 -25.68 -1.94
N ALA A 163 -8.53 -26.97 -2.07
CA ALA A 163 -9.88 -27.51 -1.85
C ALA A 163 -10.36 -27.34 -0.39
N ASP A 164 -9.45 -27.48 0.57
CA ASP A 164 -9.79 -27.26 2.00
C ASP A 164 -10.08 -25.79 2.28
N HIS A 165 -9.31 -24.87 1.69
CA HIS A 165 -9.57 -23.43 1.78
C HIS A 165 -10.92 -23.08 1.15
N VAL A 166 -11.23 -23.62 -0.03
CA VAL A 166 -12.52 -23.37 -0.71
C VAL A 166 -13.69 -23.93 0.11
N ARG A 167 -13.57 -25.14 0.68
CA ARG A 167 -14.59 -25.72 1.56
C ARG A 167 -14.85 -24.82 2.76
N ARG A 168 -13.79 -24.38 3.44
CA ARG A 168 -13.88 -23.44 4.55
C ARG A 168 -14.55 -22.10 4.17
N LEU A 169 -14.30 -21.60 2.97
CA LEU A 169 -14.96 -20.41 2.44
C LEU A 169 -16.45 -20.62 2.23
N HIS A 170 -16.88 -21.81 1.78
CA HIS A 170 -18.29 -22.17 1.67
C HIS A 170 -18.98 -22.26 3.03
N GLU A 171 -18.34 -22.83 4.05
CA GLU A 171 -18.83 -22.89 5.41
C GLU A 171 -18.99 -21.46 5.99
N TRP A 172 -17.95 -20.64 5.87
CA TRP A 172 -17.96 -19.25 6.33
C TRP A 172 -19.00 -18.38 5.61
N ALA A 173 -19.26 -18.65 4.33
CA ALA A 173 -20.25 -17.91 3.55
C ALA A 173 -21.68 -18.06 4.09
N ALA A 174 -21.97 -19.15 4.79
CA ALA A 174 -23.28 -19.40 5.43
C ALA A 174 -23.42 -18.67 6.79
N GLU A 175 -22.30 -18.21 7.37
CA GLU A 175 -22.26 -17.64 8.72
C GLU A 175 -22.01 -16.13 8.72
N THR A 176 -21.38 -15.61 7.64
CA THR A 176 -20.97 -14.19 7.59
C THR A 176 -22.13 -13.25 7.33
N ASP A 177 -22.23 -12.17 8.11
CA ASP A 177 -23.18 -11.08 7.91
C ASP A 177 -22.67 -10.00 6.97
N SER A 178 -21.33 -9.83 6.87
CA SER A 178 -20.67 -8.77 6.11
C SER A 178 -20.16 -9.24 4.75
N GLY A 179 -19.78 -10.50 4.62
CA GLY A 179 -19.05 -11.05 3.48
C GLY A 179 -17.67 -10.41 3.30
N ASP A 180 -17.18 -9.62 4.25
CA ASP A 180 -15.90 -8.91 4.16
C ASP A 180 -14.74 -9.88 4.44
N ARG A 181 -13.79 -9.96 3.50
CA ARG A 181 -12.61 -10.83 3.60
C ARG A 181 -11.83 -10.66 4.91
N ASP A 182 -11.77 -9.45 5.44
CA ASP A 182 -11.00 -9.16 6.65
C ASP A 182 -11.65 -9.71 7.94
N ASP A 183 -12.92 -10.15 7.87
CA ASP A 183 -13.61 -10.82 8.97
C ASP A 183 -13.33 -12.33 8.99
N LEU A 184 -12.73 -12.87 7.93
CA LEU A 184 -12.32 -14.27 7.84
C LEU A 184 -11.03 -14.52 8.63
N VAL A 185 -11.12 -15.14 9.81
CA VAL A 185 -9.97 -15.47 10.67
C VAL A 185 -9.91 -16.99 10.93
N PRO A 186 -8.76 -17.62 10.68
CA PRO A 186 -7.58 -17.15 9.97
C PRO A 186 -7.88 -16.86 8.50
N GLY A 187 -7.11 -15.96 7.85
CA GLY A 187 -7.27 -15.64 6.44
C GLY A 187 -7.02 -16.82 5.51
N VAL A 188 -7.29 -16.62 4.22
CA VAL A 188 -7.00 -17.59 3.16
C VAL A 188 -6.07 -16.96 2.11
N PRO A 189 -5.28 -17.77 1.36
CA PRO A 189 -4.48 -17.27 0.25
C PRO A 189 -5.36 -16.59 -0.84
N ASP A 190 -4.79 -15.61 -1.54
CA ASP A 190 -5.50 -14.88 -2.61
C ASP A 190 -6.08 -15.78 -3.68
N ARG A 191 -5.39 -16.89 -4.00
CA ARG A 191 -5.85 -17.89 -4.96
C ARG A 191 -7.17 -18.56 -4.52
N ALA A 192 -7.31 -18.86 -3.23
CA ALA A 192 -8.54 -19.41 -2.69
C ALA A 192 -9.66 -18.37 -2.66
N TRP A 193 -9.32 -17.13 -2.25
CA TRP A 193 -10.29 -16.03 -2.19
C TRP A 193 -10.87 -15.67 -3.56
N ARG A 194 -10.06 -15.70 -4.63
CA ARG A 194 -10.52 -15.46 -6.00
C ARG A 194 -11.60 -16.43 -6.47
N GLN A 195 -11.69 -17.65 -5.88
CA GLN A 195 -12.75 -18.61 -6.22
C GLN A 195 -14.15 -18.15 -5.76
N VAL A 196 -14.23 -17.24 -4.79
CA VAL A 196 -15.49 -16.78 -4.19
C VAL A 196 -15.73 -15.28 -4.31
N SER A 197 -14.81 -14.54 -4.94
CA SER A 197 -14.92 -13.09 -5.15
C SER A 197 -14.92 -12.72 -6.63
N VAL A 198 -15.39 -11.52 -6.95
CA VAL A 198 -15.40 -10.95 -8.31
C VAL A 198 -14.87 -9.53 -8.30
N THR A 199 -14.34 -9.08 -9.42
CA THR A 199 -14.00 -7.69 -9.67
C THR A 199 -15.24 -6.89 -10.09
N ALA A 200 -15.16 -5.57 -10.10
CA ALA A 200 -16.24 -4.70 -10.59
C ALA A 200 -16.58 -4.99 -12.07
N MET A 201 -15.60 -5.35 -12.89
CA MET A 201 -15.79 -5.64 -14.32
C MET A 201 -16.48 -6.99 -14.56
N GLU A 202 -16.29 -7.96 -13.68
CA GLU A 202 -16.90 -9.28 -13.75
C GLU A 202 -18.32 -9.29 -13.20
N CYS A 203 -18.64 -8.35 -12.29
CA CYS A 203 -19.93 -8.29 -11.61
C CYS A 203 -21.09 -8.02 -12.58
N LEU A 204 -22.19 -8.78 -12.42
CA LEU A 204 -23.43 -8.62 -13.19
C LEU A 204 -24.21 -7.34 -12.85
N GLY A 205 -23.86 -6.68 -11.73
CA GLY A 205 -24.54 -5.46 -11.24
C GLY A 205 -26.03 -5.68 -11.01
N GLY A 206 -26.86 -4.72 -11.38
CA GLY A 206 -28.31 -4.76 -11.18
C GLY A 206 -29.06 -5.92 -11.85
N ARG A 207 -28.37 -6.69 -12.72
CA ARG A 207 -28.96 -7.88 -13.36
C ARG A 207 -28.61 -9.20 -12.62
N CYS A 208 -27.87 -9.13 -11.51
CA CYS A 208 -27.50 -10.30 -10.75
C CYS A 208 -28.71 -10.95 -10.07
N PRO A 209 -28.99 -12.27 -10.24
CA PRO A 209 -30.11 -12.92 -9.60
C PRO A 209 -30.02 -12.92 -8.05
N MET A 210 -28.78 -12.76 -7.51
CA MET A 210 -28.52 -12.73 -6.07
C MET A 210 -28.34 -11.30 -5.54
N LEU A 211 -28.88 -10.29 -6.24
CA LEU A 211 -28.68 -8.88 -5.87
C LEU A 211 -29.18 -8.57 -4.44
N ALA A 212 -30.31 -9.13 -4.04
CA ALA A 212 -30.90 -8.91 -2.71
C ALA A 212 -29.99 -9.39 -1.56
N GLU A 213 -29.14 -10.39 -1.82
CA GLU A 213 -28.21 -10.97 -0.83
C GLU A 213 -26.77 -10.46 -1.03
N CYS A 214 -26.54 -9.61 -2.03
CA CYS A 214 -25.22 -9.17 -2.47
C CYS A 214 -24.51 -8.29 -1.43
N PHE A 215 -23.42 -8.78 -0.85
CA PHE A 215 -22.63 -8.03 0.14
C PHE A 215 -22.05 -6.72 -0.40
N PRO A 216 -21.33 -6.71 -1.57
CA PRO A 216 -20.84 -5.45 -2.13
C PRO A 216 -21.94 -4.42 -2.44
N ASP A 217 -23.11 -4.84 -2.89
CA ASP A 217 -24.23 -3.94 -3.18
C ASP A 217 -24.82 -3.34 -1.90
N LYS A 218 -25.03 -4.17 -0.85
CA LYS A 218 -25.44 -3.72 0.48
C LYS A 218 -24.44 -2.71 1.06
N ALA A 219 -23.13 -3.00 1.01
CA ALA A 219 -22.10 -2.09 1.49
C ALA A 219 -22.12 -0.75 0.73
N ARG A 220 -22.31 -0.76 -0.58
CA ARG A 220 -22.42 0.45 -1.41
C ARG A 220 -23.70 1.24 -1.13
N THR A 221 -24.81 0.56 -0.92
CA THR A 221 -26.08 1.20 -0.55
C THR A 221 -25.95 1.87 0.81
N THR A 222 -25.41 1.18 1.80
CA THR A 222 -25.13 1.74 3.13
C THR A 222 -24.19 2.95 3.02
N ALA A 223 -23.14 2.89 2.19
CA ALA A 223 -22.23 4.01 1.97
C ALA A 223 -22.90 5.22 1.29
N ARG A 224 -23.87 5.01 0.39
CA ARG A 224 -24.65 6.10 -0.19
C ARG A 224 -25.56 6.80 0.83
N GLU A 225 -26.03 6.10 1.83
CA GLU A 225 -26.90 6.62 2.88
C GLU A 225 -26.14 7.17 4.10
N ALA A 226 -24.86 6.83 4.23
CA ALA A 226 -24.03 7.25 5.34
C ALA A 226 -23.62 8.73 5.24
N ASP A 227 -23.34 9.32 6.40
CA ASP A 227 -22.80 10.66 6.55
C ASP A 227 -21.26 10.65 6.47
N VAL A 228 -20.66 9.61 7.06
CA VAL A 228 -19.18 9.39 7.03
C VAL A 228 -18.91 8.02 6.44
N VAL A 229 -18.13 7.99 5.37
CA VAL A 229 -17.71 6.76 4.69
C VAL A 229 -16.23 6.54 4.88
N VAL A 230 -15.87 5.43 5.52
CA VAL A 230 -14.47 5.03 5.69
C VAL A 230 -14.07 4.12 4.52
N THR A 231 -12.91 4.40 3.94
CA THR A 231 -12.35 3.61 2.84
C THR A 231 -10.83 3.51 2.98
N ASN A 232 -10.14 3.03 1.96
CA ASN A 232 -8.68 2.97 1.91
C ASN A 232 -8.10 3.70 0.69
N HIS A 233 -6.79 3.93 0.70
CA HIS A 233 -6.11 4.64 -0.39
C HIS A 233 -6.17 3.92 -1.73
N ALA A 234 -6.36 2.59 -1.76
CA ALA A 234 -6.55 1.88 -3.02
C ALA A 234 -7.87 2.29 -3.70
N MET A 235 -8.94 2.51 -2.93
CA MET A 235 -10.21 3.03 -3.44
C MET A 235 -10.07 4.46 -3.96
N LEU A 236 -9.34 5.33 -3.25
CA LEU A 236 -9.01 6.67 -3.75
C LEU A 236 -8.17 6.58 -5.03
N GLY A 237 -7.22 5.66 -5.10
CA GLY A 237 -6.41 5.42 -6.28
C GLY A 237 -7.27 5.08 -7.51
N ILE A 238 -8.24 4.18 -7.35
CA ILE A 238 -9.18 3.81 -8.42
C ILE A 238 -10.09 5.01 -8.77
N ALA A 239 -10.59 5.75 -7.77
CA ALA A 239 -11.41 6.93 -8.02
C ALA A 239 -10.62 8.01 -8.79
N ALA A 240 -9.34 8.21 -8.46
CA ALA A 240 -8.45 9.15 -9.15
C ALA A 240 -8.22 8.81 -10.63
N THR A 241 -8.40 7.54 -11.05
CA THR A 241 -8.36 7.19 -12.50
C THR A 241 -9.59 7.62 -13.27
N GLY A 242 -10.57 8.27 -12.63
CA GLY A 242 -11.81 8.71 -13.28
C GLY A 242 -12.87 7.61 -13.39
N SER A 243 -12.70 6.48 -12.71
CA SER A 243 -13.68 5.39 -12.70
C SER A 243 -14.98 5.83 -12.00
N PRO A 244 -16.15 5.83 -12.67
CA PRO A 244 -17.37 6.35 -12.09
C PRO A 244 -17.93 5.45 -10.97
N GLY A 245 -18.54 6.07 -9.95
CA GLY A 245 -19.28 5.36 -8.90
C GLY A 245 -18.42 4.51 -7.96
N VAL A 246 -17.09 4.74 -7.93
CA VAL A 246 -16.17 4.06 -6.99
C VAL A 246 -16.42 4.54 -5.57
N LEU A 247 -16.56 5.85 -5.40
CA LEU A 247 -16.96 6.51 -4.15
C LEU A 247 -18.35 7.11 -4.26
N PRO A 248 -19.11 7.27 -3.19
CA PRO A 248 -20.33 8.07 -3.20
C PRO A 248 -19.99 9.56 -3.44
N GLU A 249 -20.94 10.34 -3.90
CA GLU A 249 -20.80 11.80 -3.97
C GLU A 249 -20.50 12.35 -2.59
N HIS A 250 -19.51 13.25 -2.50
CA HIS A 250 -19.02 13.83 -1.24
C HIS A 250 -18.39 15.18 -1.49
N ASP A 251 -18.44 16.05 -0.51
CA ASP A 251 -17.87 17.40 -0.55
C ASP A 251 -16.61 17.55 0.33
N VAL A 252 -16.27 16.53 1.11
CA VAL A 252 -15.01 16.50 1.86
C VAL A 252 -14.35 15.13 1.74
N VAL A 253 -13.05 15.14 1.46
CA VAL A 253 -12.20 13.95 1.50
C VAL A 253 -11.07 14.15 2.52
N VAL A 254 -11.03 13.30 3.54
CA VAL A 254 -9.94 13.24 4.52
C VAL A 254 -9.01 12.09 4.15
N VAL A 255 -7.73 12.39 3.97
CA VAL A 255 -6.70 11.41 3.62
C VAL A 255 -5.71 11.30 4.79
N ASP A 256 -5.84 10.25 5.57
CA ASP A 256 -4.90 9.95 6.67
C ASP A 256 -3.68 9.20 6.13
N GLU A 257 -2.50 9.52 6.63
CA GLU A 257 -1.21 9.08 6.06
C GLU A 257 -1.08 9.46 4.57
N ALA A 258 -1.40 10.72 4.27
CA ALA A 258 -1.51 11.27 2.91
C ALA A 258 -0.21 11.20 2.09
N HIS A 259 0.93 10.99 2.74
CA HIS A 259 2.22 10.77 2.07
C HIS A 259 2.22 9.53 1.16
N GLU A 260 1.31 8.56 1.37
CA GLU A 260 1.19 7.37 0.54
C GLU A 260 0.28 7.58 -0.70
N LEU A 261 -0.53 8.64 -0.73
CA LEU A 261 -1.57 8.81 -1.74
C LEU A 261 -1.01 8.78 -3.16
N THR A 262 0.07 9.52 -3.43
CA THR A 262 0.70 9.59 -4.76
C THR A 262 1.14 8.23 -5.28
N ASP A 263 1.77 7.41 -4.42
CA ASP A 263 2.24 6.07 -4.80
C ASP A 263 1.04 5.12 -4.99
N ARG A 264 -0.02 5.24 -4.20
CA ARG A 264 -1.26 4.45 -4.36
C ARG A 264 -2.00 4.79 -5.65
N VAL A 265 -2.15 6.08 -5.98
CA VAL A 265 -2.75 6.51 -7.26
C VAL A 265 -1.89 6.04 -8.43
N THR A 266 -0.56 6.17 -8.34
CA THR A 266 0.36 5.66 -9.37
C THR A 266 0.18 4.15 -9.57
N SER A 267 0.14 3.37 -8.49
CA SER A 267 -0.05 1.92 -8.54
C SER A 267 -1.42 1.54 -9.14
N SER A 268 -2.50 2.23 -8.75
CA SER A 268 -3.85 1.96 -9.27
C SER A 268 -3.98 2.32 -10.77
N ALA A 269 -3.23 3.31 -11.24
CA ALA A 269 -3.21 3.73 -12.63
C ALA A 269 -2.16 2.99 -13.48
N THR A 270 -1.36 2.10 -12.88
CA THR A 270 -0.40 1.25 -13.59
C THR A 270 -1.11 0.06 -14.20
N VAL A 271 -0.85 -0.19 -15.48
CA VAL A 271 -1.35 -1.35 -16.22
C VAL A 271 -0.18 -2.21 -16.68
N ASP A 272 -0.43 -3.51 -16.85
CA ASP A 272 0.55 -4.45 -17.38
C ASP A 272 0.01 -5.34 -18.49
N LEU A 273 0.89 -5.75 -19.40
CA LEU A 273 0.60 -6.61 -20.54
C LEU A 273 1.66 -7.71 -20.63
N SER A 274 1.21 -8.95 -20.78
CA SER A 274 2.07 -10.12 -20.98
C SER A 274 1.41 -11.09 -21.95
N MET A 275 2.20 -12.03 -22.51
CA MET A 275 1.64 -13.12 -23.31
C MET A 275 0.55 -13.86 -22.54
N ALA A 276 0.81 -14.21 -21.28
CA ALA A 276 -0.15 -14.93 -20.44
C ALA A 276 -1.46 -14.16 -20.20
N SER A 277 -1.43 -12.83 -20.07
CA SER A 277 -2.65 -12.01 -19.92
C SER A 277 -3.49 -12.01 -21.18
N VAL A 278 -2.87 -11.95 -22.35
CA VAL A 278 -3.54 -12.03 -23.66
C VAL A 278 -4.17 -13.41 -23.88
N GLU A 279 -3.41 -14.48 -23.64
CA GLU A 279 -3.91 -15.86 -23.77
C GLU A 279 -5.07 -16.16 -22.82
N ASN A 280 -5.00 -15.64 -21.58
CA ASN A 280 -6.10 -15.80 -20.63
C ASN A 280 -7.38 -15.10 -21.10
N ALA A 281 -7.27 -13.87 -21.60
CA ALA A 281 -8.42 -13.15 -22.17
C ALA A 281 -8.99 -13.88 -23.40
N ALA A 282 -8.13 -14.40 -24.30
CA ALA A 282 -8.54 -15.19 -25.46
C ALA A 282 -9.29 -16.47 -25.04
N ARG A 283 -8.78 -17.17 -24.03
CA ARG A 283 -9.41 -18.39 -23.49
C ARG A 283 -10.80 -18.10 -22.91
N LEU A 284 -10.94 -17.01 -22.13
CA LEU A 284 -12.24 -16.58 -21.61
C LEU A 284 -13.23 -16.26 -22.73
N ALA A 285 -12.78 -15.58 -23.78
CA ALA A 285 -13.62 -15.23 -24.92
C ALA A 285 -14.10 -16.48 -25.70
N ARG A 286 -13.20 -17.45 -25.95
CA ARG A 286 -13.57 -18.74 -26.61
C ARG A 286 -14.55 -19.54 -25.77
N ARG A 287 -14.24 -19.74 -24.48
CA ARG A 287 -15.01 -20.62 -23.60
C ARG A 287 -16.40 -20.04 -23.30
N ASN A 288 -16.47 -18.75 -22.98
CA ASN A 288 -17.69 -18.13 -22.47
C ASN A 288 -18.44 -17.31 -23.53
N GLY A 289 -17.75 -16.87 -24.59
CA GLY A 289 -18.36 -16.09 -25.67
C GLY A 289 -18.58 -16.89 -26.95
N GLY A 290 -17.98 -18.07 -27.08
CA GLY A 290 -18.08 -18.92 -28.30
C GLY A 290 -17.52 -18.24 -29.55
N VAL A 291 -16.58 -17.32 -29.41
CA VAL A 291 -15.97 -16.56 -30.51
C VAL A 291 -14.59 -17.08 -30.87
N THR A 292 -14.17 -16.90 -32.13
CA THR A 292 -12.82 -17.24 -32.60
C THR A 292 -11.82 -16.18 -32.09
N THR A 293 -10.61 -16.61 -31.75
CA THR A 293 -9.55 -15.74 -31.22
C THR A 293 -8.20 -15.95 -31.91
N GLU A 294 -8.19 -16.53 -33.12
CA GLU A 294 -6.96 -16.87 -33.83
C GLU A 294 -6.00 -15.70 -34.02
N ALA A 295 -6.53 -14.52 -34.38
CA ALA A 295 -5.73 -13.30 -34.51
C ALA A 295 -5.12 -12.87 -33.17
N LEU A 296 -5.88 -13.00 -32.09
CA LEU A 296 -5.43 -12.65 -30.75
C LEU A 296 -4.39 -13.64 -30.21
N ASP A 297 -4.58 -14.95 -30.46
CA ASP A 297 -3.63 -15.99 -30.08
C ASP A 297 -2.28 -15.80 -30.82
N LYS A 298 -2.32 -15.44 -32.11
CA LYS A 298 -1.12 -15.08 -32.86
C LYS A 298 -0.44 -13.83 -32.30
N ALA A 299 -1.19 -12.77 -32.03
CA ALA A 299 -0.66 -11.55 -31.46
C ALA A 299 -0.02 -11.81 -30.07
N ALA A 300 -0.58 -12.72 -29.26
CA ALA A 300 0.01 -13.14 -27.99
C ALA A 300 1.39 -13.79 -28.16
N GLN A 301 1.53 -14.69 -29.14
CA GLN A 301 2.80 -15.37 -29.45
C GLN A 301 3.87 -14.39 -29.96
N ASP A 302 3.48 -13.51 -30.89
CA ASP A 302 4.37 -12.48 -31.44
C ASP A 302 4.86 -11.55 -30.33
N LEU A 303 3.96 -11.07 -29.46
CA LEU A 303 4.29 -10.28 -28.28
C LEU A 303 5.22 -11.03 -27.31
N GLY A 304 4.90 -12.29 -26.99
CA GLY A 304 5.70 -13.13 -26.11
C GLY A 304 7.14 -13.31 -26.62
N THR A 305 7.31 -13.54 -27.91
CA THR A 305 8.62 -13.68 -28.55
C THR A 305 9.46 -12.41 -28.39
N LEU A 306 8.87 -11.23 -28.61
CA LEU A 306 9.54 -9.95 -28.46
C LEU A 306 9.85 -9.63 -26.99
N LEU A 307 8.95 -9.94 -26.05
CA LEU A 307 9.18 -9.70 -24.63
C LEU A 307 10.36 -10.53 -24.08
N VAL A 308 10.61 -11.74 -24.59
CA VAL A 308 11.79 -12.53 -24.18
C VAL A 308 13.09 -11.82 -24.48
N THR A 309 13.17 -11.08 -25.58
CA THR A 309 14.37 -10.37 -26.04
C THR A 309 14.41 -8.90 -25.64
N ALA A 310 13.28 -8.31 -25.26
CA ALA A 310 13.18 -6.91 -24.85
C ALA A 310 14.10 -6.63 -23.66
N PRO A 311 14.77 -5.47 -23.61
CA PRO A 311 15.58 -5.09 -22.45
C PRO A 311 14.66 -4.91 -21.22
N ALA A 312 15.12 -5.46 -20.08
CA ALA A 312 14.39 -5.31 -18.80
C ALA A 312 14.68 -3.93 -18.19
N GLU A 313 14.25 -2.88 -18.88
CA GLU A 313 14.50 -1.49 -18.53
C GLU A 313 13.36 -0.59 -19.01
N ARG A 314 13.49 0.69 -18.74
CA ARG A 314 12.55 1.73 -19.17
C ARG A 314 12.76 2.09 -20.64
N PHE A 315 11.68 2.41 -21.37
CA PHE A 315 11.67 2.91 -22.74
C PHE A 315 11.48 4.44 -22.76
N PRO A 316 12.56 5.24 -22.71
CA PRO A 316 12.46 6.69 -22.55
C PRO A 316 11.85 7.42 -23.75
N SER A 317 11.92 6.80 -24.93
CA SER A 317 11.45 7.36 -26.22
C SER A 317 10.19 6.63 -26.74
N GLY A 318 9.48 5.93 -25.85
CA GLY A 318 8.38 5.04 -26.25
C GLY A 318 8.87 3.64 -26.59
N LEU A 319 7.93 2.74 -26.91
CA LEU A 319 8.26 1.37 -27.28
C LEU A 319 9.07 1.32 -28.59
N PRO A 320 10.03 0.39 -28.72
CA PRO A 320 10.63 0.04 -30.02
C PRO A 320 9.55 -0.29 -31.05
N ASP A 321 9.80 -0.03 -32.33
CA ASP A 321 8.79 -0.14 -33.39
C ASP A 321 8.21 -1.55 -33.54
N ASP A 322 9.01 -2.58 -33.36
CA ASP A 322 8.59 -3.97 -33.39
C ASP A 322 7.66 -4.31 -32.22
N LEU A 323 8.02 -3.90 -31.01
CA LEU A 323 7.22 -4.11 -29.80
C LEU A 323 5.92 -3.30 -29.86
N ARG A 324 5.99 -2.06 -30.34
CA ARG A 324 4.80 -1.20 -30.53
C ARG A 324 3.85 -1.82 -31.55
N THR A 325 4.36 -2.38 -32.63
CA THR A 325 3.56 -3.07 -33.66
C THR A 325 2.88 -4.31 -33.08
N ALA A 326 3.58 -5.12 -32.28
CA ALA A 326 3.00 -6.27 -31.62
C ALA A 326 1.89 -5.89 -30.62
N VAL A 327 2.10 -4.84 -29.83
CA VAL A 327 1.08 -4.31 -28.90
C VAL A 327 -0.13 -3.77 -29.67
N ALA A 328 0.08 -3.08 -30.80
CA ALA A 328 -1.01 -2.62 -31.66
C ALA A 328 -1.79 -3.80 -32.27
N ALA A 329 -1.12 -4.91 -32.63
CA ALA A 329 -1.79 -6.12 -33.10
C ALA A 329 -2.67 -6.74 -32.01
N VAL A 330 -2.20 -6.79 -30.73
CA VAL A 330 -3.02 -7.20 -29.60
C VAL A 330 -4.24 -6.31 -29.42
N ARG A 331 -4.07 -4.98 -29.51
CA ARG A 331 -5.18 -4.01 -29.44
C ARG A 331 -6.24 -4.28 -30.50
N ASP A 332 -5.81 -4.40 -31.76
CA ASP A 332 -6.72 -4.54 -32.90
C ASP A 332 -7.47 -5.87 -32.84
N ALA A 333 -6.78 -6.97 -32.53
CA ALA A 333 -7.40 -8.27 -32.32
C ALA A 333 -8.36 -8.29 -31.11
N ALA A 334 -8.01 -7.62 -30.02
CA ALA A 334 -8.89 -7.48 -28.85
C ALA A 334 -10.17 -6.70 -29.20
N ARG A 335 -10.07 -5.64 -30.03
CA ARG A 335 -11.22 -4.87 -30.53
C ARG A 335 -12.17 -5.73 -31.37
N GLU A 336 -11.63 -6.57 -32.25
CA GLU A 336 -12.42 -7.50 -33.06
C GLU A 336 -13.19 -8.49 -32.20
N VAL A 337 -12.50 -9.15 -31.26
CA VAL A 337 -13.10 -10.09 -30.32
C VAL A 337 -14.16 -9.40 -29.44
N LEU A 338 -13.87 -8.20 -28.92
CA LEU A 338 -14.82 -7.42 -28.12
C LEU A 338 -16.09 -7.08 -28.92
N SER A 339 -15.95 -6.80 -30.21
CA SER A 339 -17.08 -6.56 -31.10
C SER A 339 -17.90 -7.81 -31.35
N ALA A 340 -17.26 -8.97 -31.47
CA ALA A 340 -17.91 -10.27 -31.64
C ALA A 340 -18.63 -10.74 -30.35
N LEU A 341 -18.19 -10.30 -29.17
CA LEU A 341 -18.82 -10.59 -27.87
C LEU A 341 -20.05 -9.73 -27.59
N LYS A 342 -20.38 -8.72 -28.43
CA LYS A 342 -21.62 -7.94 -28.26
C LYS A 342 -22.84 -8.83 -28.49
N PRO A 343 -23.93 -8.62 -27.72
CA PRO A 343 -25.17 -9.34 -27.94
C PRO A 343 -25.68 -9.08 -29.38
N ASP A 344 -26.08 -10.14 -30.08
CA ASP A 344 -26.71 -10.02 -31.38
C ASP A 344 -28.11 -9.38 -31.22
N PRO A 345 -28.38 -8.20 -31.84
CA PRO A 345 -29.68 -7.59 -31.76
C PRO A 345 -30.81 -8.47 -32.35
N SER A 346 -30.49 -9.44 -33.21
CA SER A 346 -31.45 -10.35 -33.81
C SER A 346 -31.95 -11.49 -32.92
N GLY A 347 -31.37 -11.65 -31.71
CA GLY A 347 -31.78 -12.68 -30.75
C GLY A 347 -31.49 -14.12 -31.14
N ALA A 348 -30.73 -14.37 -32.25
CA ALA A 348 -30.53 -15.70 -32.80
C ALA A 348 -29.58 -16.57 -31.97
N ARG A 349 -28.78 -16.02 -31.07
CA ARG A 349 -27.77 -16.74 -30.27
C ARG A 349 -28.23 -17.28 -28.91
N ASN A 350 -29.40 -16.87 -28.39
CA ASN A 350 -29.82 -17.35 -27.08
C ASN A 350 -31.32 -17.64 -27.04
N LYS A 351 -31.67 -18.90 -26.99
CA LYS A 351 -33.06 -19.37 -26.73
C LYS A 351 -33.48 -19.24 -25.25
N ASP A 352 -32.51 -18.95 -24.36
CA ASP A 352 -32.72 -18.71 -22.92
C ASP A 352 -32.46 -17.24 -22.51
N ALA A 353 -32.98 -16.29 -23.29
CA ALA A 353 -32.70 -14.86 -23.18
C ALA A 353 -33.17 -14.16 -21.87
N GLY A 354 -33.31 -14.89 -20.76
CA GLY A 354 -33.80 -14.35 -19.48
C GLY A 354 -32.75 -14.26 -18.36
N GLN A 355 -31.64 -15.00 -18.41
CA GLN A 355 -30.62 -14.95 -17.36
C GLN A 355 -29.34 -14.28 -17.85
N PRO A 356 -28.74 -13.38 -17.04
CA PRO A 356 -27.47 -12.77 -17.36
C PRO A 356 -26.34 -13.81 -17.35
N ASP A 357 -25.58 -13.88 -18.44
CA ASP A 357 -24.44 -14.80 -18.56
C ASP A 357 -23.19 -14.18 -17.89
N ALA A 358 -22.84 -14.70 -16.72
CA ALA A 358 -21.68 -14.27 -15.97
C ALA A 358 -20.36 -14.56 -16.72
N GLY A 359 -20.30 -15.69 -17.44
CA GLY A 359 -19.13 -16.05 -18.24
C GLY A 359 -18.90 -15.08 -19.40
N LEU A 360 -19.98 -14.71 -20.10
CA LEU A 360 -19.89 -13.67 -21.15
C LEU A 360 -19.45 -12.33 -20.59
N LYS A 361 -19.95 -11.93 -19.40
CA LYS A 361 -19.55 -10.69 -18.74
C LYS A 361 -18.07 -10.70 -18.34
N MET A 362 -17.55 -11.83 -17.84
CA MET A 362 -16.12 -12.00 -17.57
C MET A 362 -15.28 -11.87 -18.85
N ALA A 363 -15.70 -12.51 -19.93
CA ALA A 363 -15.01 -12.43 -21.22
C ALA A 363 -14.98 -11.00 -21.77
N GLN A 364 -16.12 -10.30 -21.73
CA GLN A 364 -16.21 -8.89 -22.13
C GLN A 364 -15.31 -7.97 -21.27
N GLY A 365 -15.32 -8.17 -19.94
CA GLY A 365 -14.49 -7.39 -19.00
C GLY A 365 -13.00 -7.59 -19.26
N ALA A 366 -12.55 -8.85 -19.36
CA ALA A 366 -11.15 -9.19 -19.65
C ALA A 366 -10.70 -8.62 -21.01
N MET A 367 -11.54 -8.71 -22.02
CA MET A 367 -11.23 -8.22 -23.36
C MET A 367 -11.20 -6.68 -23.43
N LEU A 368 -12.11 -5.98 -22.72
CA LEU A 368 -12.11 -4.53 -22.63
C LEU A 368 -10.83 -4.02 -21.94
N GLN A 369 -10.47 -4.64 -20.80
CA GLN A 369 -9.25 -4.30 -20.09
C GLN A 369 -8.00 -4.52 -20.95
N LEU A 370 -7.95 -5.63 -21.70
CA LEU A 370 -6.86 -5.92 -22.61
C LEU A 370 -6.76 -4.86 -23.72
N PHE A 371 -7.90 -4.52 -24.34
CA PHE A 371 -7.98 -3.49 -25.37
C PHE A 371 -7.48 -2.12 -24.85
N GLU A 372 -8.01 -1.64 -23.73
CA GLU A 372 -7.64 -0.35 -23.13
C GLU A 372 -6.15 -0.31 -22.75
N THR A 373 -5.63 -1.41 -22.19
CA THR A 373 -4.21 -1.54 -21.84
C THR A 373 -3.31 -1.47 -23.07
N ALA A 374 -3.64 -2.24 -24.11
CA ALA A 374 -2.86 -2.27 -25.34
C ALA A 374 -2.97 -0.94 -26.11
N GLU A 375 -4.13 -0.29 -26.14
CA GLU A 375 -4.31 1.01 -26.75
C GLU A 375 -3.45 2.09 -26.08
N ARG A 376 -3.44 2.12 -24.75
CA ARG A 376 -2.60 3.05 -23.97
C ARG A 376 -1.11 2.84 -24.22
N MET A 377 -0.65 1.57 -24.28
CA MET A 377 0.76 1.25 -24.53
C MET A 377 1.21 1.49 -25.98
N ALA A 378 0.31 1.33 -26.94
CA ALA A 378 0.58 1.56 -28.36
C ALA A 378 0.50 3.04 -28.76
N ALA A 379 0.06 3.93 -27.88
CA ALA A 379 -0.06 5.36 -28.15
C ALA A 379 1.29 5.96 -28.60
N GLN A 380 1.25 6.87 -29.59
CA GLN A 380 2.45 7.54 -30.10
C GLN A 380 2.95 8.63 -29.16
N ASP A 381 2.05 9.30 -28.44
CA ASP A 381 2.42 10.27 -27.42
C ASP A 381 2.68 9.56 -26.10
N THR A 382 3.96 9.45 -25.77
CA THR A 382 4.45 8.79 -24.56
C THR A 382 4.83 9.77 -23.45
N THR A 383 4.51 11.06 -23.61
CA THR A 383 4.92 12.08 -22.63
C THR A 383 4.16 11.96 -21.29
N ALA A 384 2.96 11.41 -21.33
CA ALA A 384 2.13 11.21 -20.14
C ALA A 384 2.45 9.92 -19.36
N ASP A 385 3.02 8.91 -20.02
CA ASP A 385 3.26 7.58 -19.45
C ASP A 385 4.74 7.20 -19.39
N VAL A 386 5.06 6.40 -18.38
CA VAL A 386 6.34 5.71 -18.25
C VAL A 386 6.14 4.26 -18.67
N LEU A 387 6.88 3.83 -19.70
CA LEU A 387 6.85 2.47 -20.24
C LEU A 387 8.12 1.72 -19.83
N TRP A 388 7.98 0.48 -19.37
CA TRP A 388 9.12 -0.39 -19.04
C TRP A 388 8.80 -1.87 -19.17
N CYS A 389 9.82 -2.69 -19.34
CA CYS A 389 9.72 -4.14 -19.30
C CYS A 389 10.29 -4.68 -17.98
N SER A 390 9.60 -5.61 -17.33
CA SER A 390 10.09 -6.34 -16.17
C SER A 390 10.29 -7.81 -16.46
N ARG A 391 11.31 -8.42 -15.85
CA ARG A 391 11.58 -9.85 -15.88
C ARG A 391 11.50 -10.43 -14.46
N PRO A 392 11.24 -11.74 -14.32
CA PRO A 392 11.16 -12.40 -13.00
C PRO A 392 12.38 -12.12 -12.10
N ASP A 393 13.58 -12.09 -12.68
CA ASP A 393 14.85 -12.01 -11.97
C ASP A 393 15.26 -10.60 -11.51
N ASN A 394 14.61 -9.54 -12.01
CA ASN A 394 15.03 -8.16 -11.69
C ASN A 394 14.22 -7.49 -10.57
N GLY A 395 13.42 -8.26 -9.82
CA GLY A 395 12.74 -7.80 -8.61
C GLY A 395 11.59 -6.79 -8.84
N TRP A 396 11.17 -6.57 -10.10
CA TRP A 396 10.04 -5.74 -10.49
C TRP A 396 8.74 -6.53 -10.65
N GLY A 397 8.84 -7.87 -10.74
CA GLY A 397 7.70 -8.77 -10.70
C GLY A 397 7.16 -8.91 -9.27
N GLY A 398 5.85 -8.91 -9.10
CA GLY A 398 5.22 -9.28 -7.84
C GLY A 398 5.65 -10.70 -7.41
N PHE A 399 5.56 -10.99 -6.13
CA PHE A 399 5.95 -12.27 -5.56
C PHE A 399 5.43 -13.47 -6.39
N GLY A 400 6.34 -14.25 -6.96
CA GLY A 400 6.07 -15.58 -7.51
C GLY A 400 5.74 -15.67 -9.01
N ASP A 401 5.70 -14.57 -9.77
CA ASP A 401 5.39 -14.60 -11.20
C ASP A 401 6.65 -14.75 -12.05
N ASN A 402 6.76 -15.89 -12.70
CA ASN A 402 7.84 -16.20 -13.66
C ASN A 402 7.55 -15.66 -15.07
N VAL A 403 6.89 -14.47 -15.16
CA VAL A 403 6.37 -13.92 -16.41
C VAL A 403 7.00 -12.56 -16.71
N THR A 404 7.53 -12.40 -17.92
CA THR A 404 7.97 -11.09 -18.43
C THR A 404 6.75 -10.23 -18.76
N ARG A 405 6.75 -8.97 -18.30
CA ARG A 405 5.63 -8.03 -18.45
C ARG A 405 6.09 -6.70 -19.01
N LEU A 406 5.28 -6.14 -19.88
CA LEU A 406 5.34 -4.73 -20.26
C LEU A 406 4.42 -3.93 -19.34
N HIS A 407 4.86 -2.78 -18.86
CA HIS A 407 4.10 -1.93 -17.96
C HIS A 407 3.95 -0.51 -18.51
N ALA A 408 2.86 0.14 -18.13
CA ALA A 408 2.64 1.56 -18.33
C ALA A 408 2.09 2.20 -17.06
N ALA A 409 2.73 3.27 -16.60
CA ALA A 409 2.28 4.06 -15.45
C ALA A 409 2.29 5.56 -15.78
N PRO A 410 1.40 6.37 -15.20
CA PRO A 410 1.44 7.81 -15.41
C PRO A 410 2.72 8.41 -14.85
N LEU A 411 3.38 9.26 -15.62
CA LEU A 411 4.54 10.02 -15.17
C LEU A 411 4.20 10.90 -13.98
N HIS A 412 3.05 11.57 -14.02
CA HIS A 412 2.52 12.40 -12.93
C HIS A 412 1.07 12.07 -12.65
N VAL A 413 0.72 12.01 -11.38
CA VAL A 413 -0.67 11.75 -10.92
C VAL A 413 -1.35 12.98 -10.31
N ALA A 414 -0.63 14.09 -10.21
CA ALA A 414 -1.13 15.33 -9.62
C ALA A 414 -2.42 15.83 -10.29
N GLY A 415 -2.46 15.79 -11.64
CA GLY A 415 -3.67 16.14 -12.42
C GLY A 415 -4.82 15.18 -12.16
N LEU A 416 -4.58 13.89 -12.07
CA LEU A 416 -5.61 12.89 -11.78
C LEU A 416 -6.22 13.13 -10.38
N ILE A 417 -5.39 13.35 -9.37
CA ILE A 417 -5.83 13.67 -8.00
C ILE A 417 -6.66 14.95 -8.01
N ARG A 418 -6.14 16.04 -8.63
CA ARG A 418 -6.83 17.32 -8.71
C ARG A 418 -8.21 17.18 -9.36
N THR A 419 -8.27 16.55 -10.52
CA THR A 419 -9.51 16.49 -11.32
C THR A 419 -10.55 15.56 -10.71
N HIS A 420 -10.13 14.39 -10.24
CA HIS A 420 -11.09 13.34 -9.88
C HIS A 420 -11.31 13.15 -8.36
N LEU A 421 -10.39 13.63 -7.52
CA LEU A 421 -10.58 13.56 -6.06
C LEU A 421 -10.88 14.92 -5.44
N LEU A 422 -10.37 16.03 -6.00
CA LEU A 422 -10.47 17.36 -5.42
C LEU A 422 -11.36 18.32 -6.23
N GLY A 423 -11.90 17.90 -7.38
CA GLY A 423 -12.63 18.76 -8.29
C GLY A 423 -13.74 19.56 -7.63
N GLU A 424 -14.59 18.91 -6.83
CA GLU A 424 -15.69 19.56 -6.08
C GLU A 424 -15.56 19.36 -4.56
N ALA A 425 -14.57 18.57 -4.10
CA ALA A 425 -14.42 18.20 -2.71
C ALA A 425 -13.27 18.95 -2.04
N THR A 426 -13.46 19.38 -0.81
CA THR A 426 -12.39 19.92 0.04
C THR A 426 -11.50 18.79 0.54
N GLY A 427 -10.19 18.85 0.22
CA GLY A 427 -9.20 17.87 0.66
C GLY A 427 -8.58 18.25 1.99
N VAL A 428 -8.60 17.32 2.95
CA VAL A 428 -7.86 17.40 4.22
C VAL A 428 -6.84 16.27 4.23
N PHE A 429 -5.56 16.63 4.14
CA PHE A 429 -4.44 15.70 4.06
C PHE A 429 -3.67 15.71 5.38
N THR A 430 -3.56 14.57 6.04
CA THR A 430 -2.87 14.47 7.33
C THR A 430 -1.86 13.34 7.35
N SER A 431 -0.73 13.58 8.01
CA SER A 431 0.28 12.57 8.33
C SER A 431 1.22 13.08 9.42
N ALA A 432 2.02 12.19 9.96
CA ALA A 432 3.15 12.58 10.82
C ALA A 432 4.31 13.21 10.04
N THR A 433 4.33 13.07 8.70
CA THR A 433 5.46 13.41 7.83
C THR A 433 4.97 14.01 6.51
N LEU A 434 4.63 15.30 6.50
CA LEU A 434 4.20 16.04 5.30
C LEU A 434 5.13 17.21 4.99
N ALA A 435 5.75 17.84 6.01
CA ALA A 435 6.71 18.89 5.81
C ALA A 435 8.10 18.30 5.53
N LEU A 436 8.51 18.26 4.26
CA LEU A 436 9.81 17.76 3.85
C LEU A 436 10.80 18.92 3.72
N GLY A 437 11.94 18.81 4.42
CA GLY A 437 12.90 19.92 4.51
C GLY A 437 12.36 21.16 5.22
N GLY A 438 11.24 21.05 5.92
CA GLY A 438 10.55 22.12 6.65
C GLY A 438 9.47 22.86 5.84
N THR A 439 9.04 22.33 4.67
CA THR A 439 7.96 22.93 3.86
C THR A 439 6.96 21.88 3.38
N PHE A 440 5.71 22.27 3.14
CA PHE A 440 4.66 21.42 2.57
C PHE A 440 4.65 21.40 1.05
N ASP A 441 5.37 22.30 0.40
CA ASP A 441 5.39 22.47 -1.05
C ASP A 441 5.67 21.19 -1.85
N PRO A 442 6.61 20.33 -1.43
CA PRO A 442 6.87 19.08 -2.16
C PRO A 442 5.65 18.18 -2.24
N VAL A 443 4.98 17.97 -1.11
CA VAL A 443 3.77 17.11 -1.04
C VAL A 443 2.61 17.78 -1.77
N ALA A 444 2.37 19.08 -1.55
CA ALA A 444 1.33 19.85 -2.25
C ALA A 444 1.46 19.74 -3.77
N GLY A 445 2.69 19.77 -4.31
CA GLY A 445 2.95 19.57 -5.73
C GLY A 445 2.55 18.18 -6.24
N THR A 446 2.85 17.13 -5.49
CA THR A 446 2.57 15.76 -5.93
C THR A 446 1.09 15.38 -5.88
N ILE A 447 0.29 16.05 -5.04
CA ILE A 447 -1.16 15.82 -4.92
C ILE A 447 -2.01 16.84 -5.69
N GLY A 448 -1.39 17.69 -6.52
CA GLY A 448 -2.11 18.56 -7.45
C GLY A 448 -2.52 19.92 -6.89
N LEU A 449 -2.02 20.33 -5.71
CA LEU A 449 -2.31 21.63 -5.09
C LEU A 449 -1.35 22.74 -5.51
N LYS A 450 -0.49 22.51 -6.51
CA LYS A 450 0.44 23.51 -7.08
C LYS A 450 0.37 23.53 -8.59
N GLY A 451 0.78 24.64 -9.18
CA GLY A 451 0.78 24.88 -10.63
C GLY A 451 -0.27 25.90 -11.03
N GLU A 452 -0.42 26.08 -12.34
CA GLU A 452 -1.43 26.93 -12.94
C GLU A 452 -2.83 26.39 -12.59
N ASP A 453 -3.77 27.23 -12.25
CA ASP A 453 -5.14 26.89 -11.82
C ASP A 453 -5.22 25.94 -10.60
N ALA A 454 -4.17 25.89 -9.76
CA ALA A 454 -4.23 25.12 -8.54
C ALA A 454 -5.20 25.74 -7.52
N PRO A 455 -5.99 24.93 -6.81
CA PRO A 455 -6.88 25.42 -5.77
C PRO A 455 -6.09 26.00 -4.57
N SER A 456 -6.75 26.86 -3.78
CA SER A 456 -6.16 27.40 -2.57
C SER A 456 -5.93 26.31 -1.53
N TRP A 457 -4.79 26.37 -0.85
CA TRP A 457 -4.43 25.43 0.18
C TRP A 457 -3.57 26.06 1.28
N ARG A 458 -3.59 25.43 2.46
CA ARG A 458 -2.78 25.84 3.61
C ARG A 458 -2.05 24.64 4.21
N GLY A 459 -0.80 24.87 4.63
CA GLY A 459 -0.01 23.91 5.42
C GLY A 459 -0.03 24.29 6.89
N LEU A 460 -0.16 23.31 7.78
CA LEU A 460 -0.12 23.50 9.24
C LEU A 460 0.69 22.36 9.88
N ASP A 461 1.73 22.71 10.62
CA ASP A 461 2.42 21.79 11.52
C ASP A 461 1.95 22.05 12.95
N VAL A 462 1.25 21.09 13.54
CA VAL A 462 0.76 21.17 14.93
C VAL A 462 1.74 20.55 15.93
N GLY A 463 2.93 20.15 15.45
CA GLY A 463 3.98 19.58 16.26
C GLY A 463 3.68 18.18 16.80
N SER A 464 4.35 17.85 17.88
CA SER A 464 4.22 16.58 18.59
C SER A 464 4.18 16.85 20.10
N PRO A 465 3.46 16.05 20.90
CA PRO A 465 3.49 16.15 22.35
C PRO A 465 4.82 15.69 22.97
N PHE A 466 5.74 15.15 22.14
CA PHE A 466 7.00 14.58 22.59
C PHE A 466 8.15 15.59 22.50
N ASP A 467 9.00 15.62 23.52
CA ASP A 467 10.26 16.37 23.52
C ASP A 467 11.38 15.50 22.95
N TYR A 468 11.40 15.41 21.60
CA TYR A 468 12.34 14.55 20.89
C TYR A 468 13.80 14.82 21.26
N ALA A 469 14.18 16.09 21.53
CA ALA A 469 15.55 16.43 21.86
C ALA A 469 16.00 15.85 23.22
N ARG A 470 15.05 15.62 24.14
CA ARG A 470 15.30 15.01 25.45
C ARG A 470 15.05 13.49 25.46
N GLN A 471 14.24 13.00 24.53
CA GLN A 471 13.82 11.60 24.48
C GLN A 471 14.69 10.74 23.57
N GLY A 472 15.37 11.32 22.60
CA GLY A 472 16.11 10.54 21.63
C GLY A 472 17.39 11.19 21.13
N ILE A 473 18.31 10.34 20.73
CA ILE A 473 19.57 10.70 20.09
C ILE A 473 19.52 10.29 18.63
N LEU A 474 19.88 11.19 17.73
CA LEU A 474 20.18 10.86 16.33
C LEU A 474 21.69 10.65 16.20
N TYR A 475 22.09 9.41 16.12
CA TYR A 475 23.47 9.02 15.90
C TYR A 475 23.74 8.76 14.41
N VAL A 476 24.78 9.41 13.87
CA VAL A 476 25.27 9.13 12.51
C VAL A 476 26.67 8.56 12.59
N ALA A 477 26.85 7.32 12.15
CA ALA A 477 28.13 6.61 12.17
C ALA A 477 29.10 7.13 11.09
N ARG A 478 29.60 8.37 11.30
CA ARG A 478 30.40 9.11 10.33
C ARG A 478 31.72 8.40 9.97
N HIS A 479 32.24 7.57 10.83
CA HIS A 479 33.49 6.85 10.66
C HIS A 479 33.37 5.64 9.72
N LEU A 480 32.17 5.16 9.47
CA LEU A 480 31.94 4.02 8.59
C LEU A 480 32.12 4.38 7.11
N PRO A 481 32.46 3.39 6.25
CA PRO A 481 32.50 3.61 4.82
C PRO A 481 31.10 3.91 4.28
N ALA A 482 31.02 4.75 3.23
CA ALA A 482 29.74 5.00 2.56
C ALA A 482 29.20 3.71 1.93
N PRO A 483 27.88 3.44 2.07
CA PRO A 483 27.27 2.24 1.48
C PRO A 483 27.48 2.19 -0.04
N GLY A 484 27.94 1.02 -0.53
CA GLY A 484 28.13 0.70 -1.94
C GLY A 484 27.21 -0.40 -2.43
N ARG A 485 27.62 -1.08 -3.51
CA ARG A 485 26.98 -2.31 -4.01
C ARG A 485 27.42 -3.56 -3.23
N GLU A 486 28.52 -3.46 -2.52
CA GLU A 486 29.11 -4.54 -1.72
C GLU A 486 28.22 -4.91 -0.54
N PRO A 487 28.34 -6.14 -0.03
CA PRO A 487 27.71 -6.56 1.23
C PRO A 487 28.06 -5.65 2.40
N THR A 488 27.34 -5.77 3.51
CA THR A 488 27.64 -5.08 4.76
C THR A 488 29.08 -5.41 5.19
N THR A 489 29.90 -4.39 5.43
CA THR A 489 31.31 -4.54 5.78
C THR A 489 31.48 -5.01 7.22
N GLU A 490 32.63 -5.64 7.55
CA GLU A 490 32.94 -6.04 8.93
C GLU A 490 32.83 -4.87 9.92
N ALA A 491 33.34 -3.69 9.55
CA ALA A 491 33.24 -2.51 10.40
C ALA A 491 31.79 -2.08 10.67
N GLN A 492 30.87 -2.28 9.71
CA GLN A 492 29.44 -2.04 9.92
C GLN A 492 28.83 -3.13 10.80
N LEU A 493 29.23 -4.40 10.62
CA LEU A 493 28.74 -5.50 11.47
C LEU A 493 29.23 -5.33 12.91
N ASP A 494 30.46 -4.90 13.13
CA ASP A 494 31.00 -4.61 14.46
C ASP A 494 30.25 -3.47 15.15
N GLU A 495 29.99 -2.36 14.42
CA GLU A 495 29.21 -1.24 14.96
C GLU A 495 27.77 -1.66 15.32
N ILE A 496 27.12 -2.47 14.47
CA ILE A 496 25.77 -3.02 14.74
C ILE A 496 25.80 -3.88 16.01
N ALA A 497 26.77 -4.78 16.12
CA ALA A 497 26.90 -5.67 17.28
C ALA A 497 27.13 -4.91 18.58
N GLU A 498 27.99 -3.88 18.57
CA GLU A 498 28.26 -3.04 19.73
C GLU A 498 27.03 -2.22 20.16
N LEU A 499 26.27 -1.66 19.20
CA LEU A 499 25.04 -0.90 19.48
C LEU A 499 23.94 -1.81 20.06
N ILE A 500 23.74 -3.00 19.49
CA ILE A 500 22.75 -3.99 19.98
C ILE A 500 23.13 -4.48 21.38
N SER A 501 24.42 -4.79 21.61
CA SER A 501 24.90 -5.19 22.93
C SER A 501 24.67 -4.10 23.97
N ALA A 502 24.94 -2.82 23.62
CA ALA A 502 24.70 -1.68 24.51
C ALA A 502 23.22 -1.44 24.80
N ALA A 503 22.33 -1.82 23.88
CA ALA A 503 20.88 -1.72 24.03
C ALA A 503 20.27 -2.95 24.74
N GLY A 504 21.05 -4.00 25.02
CA GLY A 504 20.53 -5.26 25.56
C GLY A 504 19.50 -5.93 24.64
N GLY A 505 19.72 -5.92 23.33
CA GLY A 505 18.72 -6.26 22.30
C GLY A 505 17.88 -5.04 21.90
N ARG A 506 16.60 -5.00 22.20
CA ARG A 506 15.65 -3.87 22.06
C ARG A 506 15.76 -3.09 20.75
N THR A 507 16.09 -3.78 19.65
CA THR A 507 16.49 -3.16 18.40
C THR A 507 15.52 -3.43 17.28
N LEU A 508 15.03 -2.35 16.64
CA LEU A 508 14.35 -2.40 15.36
C LEU A 508 15.35 -2.07 14.24
N GLY A 509 15.74 -3.06 13.44
CA GLY A 509 16.67 -2.92 12.33
C GLY A 509 15.92 -2.70 11.00
N LEU A 510 16.12 -1.54 10.38
CA LEU A 510 15.47 -1.10 9.16
C LEU A 510 16.49 -1.10 8.01
N PHE A 511 16.30 -2.01 7.07
CA PHE A 511 17.23 -2.24 5.97
C PHE A 511 16.65 -1.84 4.61
N SER A 512 17.52 -1.45 3.71
CA SER A 512 17.16 -1.07 2.33
C SER A 512 16.78 -2.27 1.44
N SER A 513 17.13 -3.50 1.83
CA SER A 513 16.78 -4.71 1.10
C SER A 513 16.61 -5.91 2.04
N ARG A 514 15.75 -6.87 1.63
CA ARG A 514 15.54 -8.12 2.36
C ARG A 514 16.81 -8.95 2.46
N ARG A 515 17.62 -8.95 1.40
CA ARG A 515 18.91 -9.64 1.39
C ARG A 515 19.85 -9.07 2.46
N ALA A 516 19.94 -7.74 2.58
CA ALA A 516 20.75 -7.10 3.61
C ALA A 516 20.22 -7.40 5.01
N ALA A 517 18.90 -7.29 5.23
CA ALA A 517 18.28 -7.62 6.52
C ALA A 517 18.59 -9.04 6.97
N ASN A 518 18.44 -10.04 6.09
CA ASN A 518 18.69 -11.43 6.40
C ASN A 518 20.17 -11.70 6.64
N ALA A 519 21.07 -11.16 5.79
CA ALA A 519 22.50 -11.37 5.96
C ALA A 519 23.03 -10.79 7.28
N VAL A 520 22.54 -9.60 7.67
CA VAL A 520 22.92 -8.99 8.96
C VAL A 520 22.28 -9.75 10.12
N ALA A 521 21.04 -10.23 9.99
CA ALA A 521 20.40 -11.06 11.02
C ALA A 521 21.21 -12.34 11.31
N GLU A 522 21.64 -13.03 10.26
CA GLU A 522 22.47 -14.23 10.39
C GLU A 522 23.83 -13.92 11.06
N ALA A 523 24.51 -12.86 10.61
CA ALA A 523 25.77 -12.43 11.19
C ALA A 523 25.62 -12.02 12.68
N MET A 524 24.52 -11.42 13.07
CA MET A 524 24.26 -11.03 14.46
C MET A 524 23.88 -12.23 15.34
N ARG A 525 23.18 -13.23 14.80
CA ARG A 525 22.90 -14.51 15.51
C ARG A 525 24.18 -15.25 15.89
N GLU A 526 25.24 -15.11 15.08
CA GLU A 526 26.55 -15.72 15.36
C GLU A 526 27.37 -14.92 16.36
N ARG A 527 27.13 -13.60 16.49
CA ARG A 527 27.95 -12.68 17.30
C ARG A 527 27.36 -12.32 18.66
N LEU A 528 26.04 -12.44 18.79
CA LEU A 528 25.29 -11.94 19.94
C LEU A 528 24.41 -13.03 20.56
N ASP A 529 24.29 -12.99 21.89
CA ASP A 529 23.46 -13.91 22.67
C ASP A 529 22.07 -13.27 22.98
N VAL A 530 21.44 -12.66 21.94
CA VAL A 530 20.09 -12.08 22.04
C VAL A 530 19.19 -12.65 20.93
N PRO A 531 17.86 -12.76 21.16
CA PRO A 531 16.94 -13.22 20.12
C PRO A 531 16.91 -12.27 18.94
N ILE A 532 17.09 -12.79 17.72
CA ILE A 532 17.06 -12.00 16.49
C ILE A 532 16.04 -12.59 15.54
N LEU A 533 14.96 -11.85 15.30
CA LEU A 533 13.91 -12.13 14.34
C LEU A 533 14.21 -11.40 13.03
N ALA A 534 14.00 -12.07 11.92
CA ALA A 534 14.12 -11.46 10.60
C ALA A 534 12.78 -11.57 9.85
N GLN A 535 12.47 -10.56 9.05
CA GLN A 535 11.29 -10.56 8.19
C GLN A 535 11.33 -11.75 7.22
N GLY A 536 10.38 -12.68 7.39
CA GLY A 536 10.30 -13.94 6.65
C GLY A 536 10.54 -15.19 7.50
N ASP A 537 10.94 -15.04 8.75
CA ASP A 537 11.00 -16.14 9.70
C ASP A 537 9.59 -16.61 10.08
N ASP A 538 8.63 -15.65 10.15
CA ASP A 538 7.20 -15.90 10.35
C ASP A 538 6.38 -14.77 9.69
N GLN A 539 5.05 -14.80 9.85
CA GLN A 539 4.16 -13.72 9.43
C GLN A 539 4.45 -12.43 10.23
N LEU A 540 4.39 -11.29 9.55
CA LEU A 540 4.75 -10.01 10.14
C LEU A 540 4.01 -9.68 11.47
N PRO A 541 2.69 -9.93 11.63
CA PRO A 541 2.01 -9.70 12.90
C PRO A 541 2.54 -10.55 14.06
N THR A 542 2.98 -11.78 13.78
CA THR A 542 3.59 -12.67 14.78
C THR A 542 4.94 -12.12 15.23
N LEU A 543 5.81 -11.76 14.26
CA LEU A 543 7.13 -11.19 14.56
C LEU A 543 7.03 -9.89 15.36
N VAL A 544 6.07 -9.02 15.02
CA VAL A 544 5.85 -7.76 15.74
C VAL A 544 5.37 -8.02 17.18
N ARG A 545 4.52 -9.02 17.38
CA ARG A 545 4.06 -9.41 18.72
C ARG A 545 5.21 -9.97 19.56
N GLU A 546 5.99 -10.89 19.02
CA GLU A 546 7.16 -11.45 19.70
C GLU A 546 8.18 -10.38 20.09
N PHE A 547 8.45 -9.43 19.17
CA PHE A 547 9.29 -8.26 19.43
C PHE A 547 8.74 -7.37 20.55
N ALA A 548 7.42 -7.22 20.64
CA ALA A 548 6.79 -6.43 21.69
C ALA A 548 6.77 -7.12 23.06
N GLU A 549 6.64 -8.46 23.10
CA GLU A 549 6.51 -9.25 24.31
C GLU A 549 7.87 -9.50 24.99
N ASP A 550 8.95 -9.66 24.23
CA ASP A 550 10.30 -9.86 24.76
C ASP A 550 11.20 -8.65 24.49
N PRO A 551 11.49 -7.82 25.53
CA PRO A 551 12.34 -6.63 25.37
C PRO A 551 13.76 -6.93 24.89
N ALA A 552 14.32 -8.13 25.11
CA ALA A 552 15.66 -8.47 24.64
C ALA A 552 15.73 -8.80 23.14
N THR A 553 14.59 -8.90 22.48
CA THR A 553 14.51 -9.28 21.07
C THR A 553 14.90 -8.14 20.13
N CYS A 554 15.56 -8.50 19.02
CA CYS A 554 15.78 -7.65 17.86
C CYS A 554 14.85 -8.07 16.71
N LEU A 555 14.32 -7.10 15.95
CA LEU A 555 13.51 -7.36 14.75
C LEU A 555 14.12 -6.66 13.54
N PHE A 556 14.52 -7.42 12.51
CA PHE A 556 15.14 -6.91 11.31
C PHE A 556 14.24 -7.07 10.09
N GLY A 557 14.14 -6.04 9.25
CA GLY A 557 13.37 -6.11 8.02
C GLY A 557 13.45 -4.87 7.14
N THR A 558 12.55 -4.83 6.16
CA THR A 558 12.52 -3.80 5.13
C THR A 558 11.35 -2.83 5.29
N LEU A 559 10.97 -2.17 4.23
CA LEU A 559 9.96 -1.10 4.16
C LEU A 559 8.64 -1.41 4.89
N SER A 560 8.18 -2.66 4.89
CA SER A 560 6.98 -3.06 5.62
C SER A 560 7.09 -2.87 7.14
N LEU A 561 8.31 -2.97 7.70
CA LEU A 561 8.57 -2.62 9.10
C LEU A 561 8.60 -1.11 9.33
N TRP A 562 9.06 -0.33 8.35
CA TRP A 562 9.07 1.14 8.47
C TRP A 562 7.65 1.71 8.62
N GLN A 563 6.68 1.10 7.97
CA GLN A 563 5.29 1.58 7.92
C GLN A 563 4.35 0.85 8.90
N GLY A 564 4.63 -0.40 9.27
CA GLY A 564 3.67 -1.31 9.92
C GLY A 564 3.90 -1.58 11.40
N VAL A 565 5.07 -1.25 11.98
CA VAL A 565 5.39 -1.57 13.37
C VAL A 565 5.01 -0.43 14.31
N ASP A 566 4.17 -0.73 15.29
CA ASP A 566 3.81 0.17 16.38
C ASP A 566 4.02 -0.55 17.73
N VAL A 567 5.22 -0.42 18.27
CA VAL A 567 5.60 -1.04 19.54
C VAL A 567 6.05 0.07 20.50
N PRO A 568 5.15 0.52 21.39
CA PRO A 568 5.52 1.48 22.45
C PRO A 568 6.27 0.76 23.57
N GLY A 569 7.09 1.54 24.28
CA GLY A 569 7.72 1.10 25.51
C GLY A 569 9.13 0.53 25.35
N PRO A 570 9.60 -0.25 26.33
CA PRO A 570 11.00 -0.63 26.45
C PRO A 570 11.52 -1.60 25.38
N SER A 571 10.66 -2.19 24.58
CA SER A 571 11.07 -3.15 23.53
C SER A 571 11.76 -2.51 22.33
N CYS A 572 11.65 -1.19 22.13
CA CYS A 572 12.28 -0.46 21.04
C CYS A 572 13.07 0.74 21.57
N GLN A 573 14.33 0.52 21.96
CA GLN A 573 15.25 1.56 22.44
C GLN A 573 16.33 1.94 21.40
N LEU A 574 16.51 1.09 20.39
CA LEU A 574 17.40 1.36 19.26
C LEU A 574 16.64 1.14 17.94
N VAL A 575 16.57 2.17 17.13
CA VAL A 575 16.18 2.07 15.73
C VAL A 575 17.45 2.17 14.89
N LEU A 576 17.80 1.10 14.19
CA LEU A 576 18.98 1.02 13.36
C LEU A 576 18.59 1.14 11.88
N ILE A 577 19.20 2.07 11.15
CA ILE A 577 18.97 2.30 9.72
C ILE A 577 20.28 2.03 8.98
N ASP A 578 20.30 1.01 8.12
CA ASP A 578 21.50 0.53 7.44
C ASP A 578 22.12 1.59 6.51
N ARG A 579 21.28 2.30 5.77
CA ARG A 579 21.65 3.36 4.84
C ARG A 579 20.50 4.31 4.58
N ILE A 580 20.80 5.48 4.01
CA ILE A 580 19.76 6.40 3.54
C ILE A 580 18.90 5.67 2.49
N PRO A 581 17.57 5.57 2.70
CA PRO A 581 16.67 4.76 1.86
C PRO A 581 16.32 5.48 0.54
N PHE A 582 17.33 5.75 -0.28
CA PHE A 582 17.07 6.25 -1.64
C PHE A 582 16.31 5.20 -2.46
N PRO A 583 15.45 5.62 -3.39
CA PRO A 583 14.84 4.70 -4.32
C PRO A 583 15.91 3.98 -5.14
N ARG A 584 15.59 2.79 -5.60
CA ARG A 584 16.49 2.03 -6.46
C ARG A 584 16.79 2.86 -7.73
N PRO A 585 18.05 2.92 -8.19
CA PRO A 585 18.41 3.69 -9.39
C PRO A 585 17.69 3.23 -10.66
N ASP A 586 17.29 1.95 -10.68
CA ASP A 586 16.56 1.31 -11.76
C ASP A 586 15.04 1.38 -11.61
N ASP A 587 14.49 2.10 -10.60
CA ASP A 587 13.04 2.36 -10.48
C ASP A 587 12.55 3.16 -11.70
N PRO A 588 11.72 2.57 -12.59
CA PRO A 588 11.39 3.18 -13.87
C PRO A 588 10.60 4.48 -13.70
N VAL A 589 9.65 4.52 -12.75
CA VAL A 589 8.77 5.68 -12.54
C VAL A 589 9.54 6.81 -11.85
N LYS A 590 10.28 6.50 -10.79
CA LYS A 590 11.05 7.52 -10.06
C LYS A 590 12.20 8.08 -10.91
N ALA A 591 12.87 7.22 -11.69
CA ALA A 591 13.89 7.67 -12.63
C ALA A 591 13.31 8.56 -13.75
N ALA A 592 12.10 8.25 -14.24
CA ALA A 592 11.41 9.09 -15.23
C ALA A 592 11.02 10.45 -14.65
N ARG A 593 10.45 10.48 -13.44
CA ARG A 593 10.08 11.71 -12.72
C ARG A 593 11.31 12.60 -12.46
N ALA A 594 12.41 12.02 -12.00
CA ALA A 594 13.66 12.76 -11.79
C ALA A 594 14.15 13.42 -13.08
N ARG A 595 14.16 12.68 -14.18
CA ARG A 595 14.56 13.20 -15.50
C ARG A 595 13.61 14.29 -16.01
N ALA A 596 12.31 14.15 -15.82
CA ALA A 596 11.34 15.19 -16.20
C ALA A 596 11.58 16.51 -15.45
N VAL A 597 11.89 16.44 -14.15
CA VAL A 597 12.29 17.61 -13.35
C VAL A 597 13.57 18.24 -13.88
N GLU A 598 14.58 17.45 -14.26
CA GLU A 598 15.84 17.94 -14.83
C GLU A 598 15.63 18.62 -16.18
N GLN A 599 14.78 18.06 -17.04
CA GLN A 599 14.42 18.65 -18.33
C GLN A 599 13.67 19.98 -18.16
N ALA A 600 12.93 20.15 -17.07
CA ALA A 600 12.31 21.42 -16.69
C ALA A 600 13.27 22.41 -15.99
N GLY A 601 14.57 22.09 -15.92
CA GLY A 601 15.60 22.93 -15.29
C GLY A 601 15.69 22.81 -13.77
N GLY A 602 15.00 21.83 -13.15
CA GLY A 602 15.04 21.57 -11.73
C GLY A 602 16.11 20.54 -11.32
N ASN A 603 16.15 20.22 -10.03
CA ASN A 603 17.04 19.20 -9.49
C ASN A 603 16.27 17.89 -9.27
N GLY A 604 16.35 16.95 -10.20
CA GLY A 604 15.62 15.67 -10.17
C GLY A 604 15.97 14.81 -8.96
N PHE A 605 17.24 14.79 -8.55
CA PHE A 605 17.66 14.09 -7.34
C PHE A 605 16.96 14.63 -6.08
N MET A 606 16.93 15.96 -5.90
CA MET A 606 16.29 16.58 -4.74
C MET A 606 14.77 16.39 -4.76
N ALA A 607 14.15 16.55 -5.93
CA ALA A 607 12.70 16.51 -6.09
C ALA A 607 12.12 15.09 -5.99
N VAL A 608 12.90 14.04 -6.23
CA VAL A 608 12.41 12.66 -6.20
C VAL A 608 13.15 11.82 -5.17
N SER A 609 14.46 11.66 -5.33
CA SER A 609 15.22 10.72 -4.49
C SER A 609 15.38 11.21 -3.06
N ALA A 610 15.74 12.50 -2.86
CA ALA A 610 15.91 13.06 -1.53
C ALA A 610 14.58 13.19 -0.78
N GLN A 611 13.49 13.56 -1.45
CA GLN A 611 12.15 13.61 -0.84
C GLN A 611 11.69 12.22 -0.39
N HIS A 612 11.86 11.20 -1.23
CA HIS A 612 11.53 9.83 -0.87
C HIS A 612 12.34 9.36 0.35
N ALA A 613 13.65 9.60 0.34
CA ALA A 613 14.52 9.22 1.45
C ALA A 613 14.17 9.98 2.74
N ALA A 614 13.85 11.28 2.65
CA ALA A 614 13.43 12.11 3.77
C ALA A 614 12.17 11.57 4.44
N LEU A 615 11.17 11.21 3.63
CA LEU A 615 9.93 10.60 4.11
C LEU A 615 10.19 9.31 4.88
N LEU A 616 10.94 8.38 4.29
CA LEU A 616 11.23 7.10 4.93
C LEU A 616 12.08 7.26 6.19
N LEU A 617 13.11 8.12 6.18
CA LEU A 617 13.90 8.40 7.38
C LEU A 617 13.04 8.97 8.51
N ALA A 618 12.13 9.89 8.20
CA ALA A 618 11.22 10.44 9.19
C ALA A 618 10.28 9.38 9.79
N GLN A 619 9.75 8.48 8.95
CA GLN A 619 8.91 7.35 9.39
C GLN A 619 9.68 6.36 10.26
N GLY A 620 10.88 5.94 9.81
CA GLY A 620 11.72 5.01 10.56
C GLY A 620 12.16 5.60 11.90
N ALA A 621 12.64 6.83 11.91
CA ALA A 621 13.02 7.54 13.14
C ALA A 621 11.83 7.74 14.09
N GLY A 622 10.63 7.98 13.55
CA GLY A 622 9.39 8.11 14.33
C GLY A 622 8.95 6.82 15.03
N ARG A 623 9.60 5.67 14.78
CA ARG A 623 9.31 4.41 15.50
C ARG A 623 9.87 4.41 16.93
N LEU A 624 10.88 5.23 17.21
CA LEU A 624 11.57 5.25 18.50
C LEU A 624 10.69 5.77 19.64
N VAL A 625 9.97 6.87 19.44
CA VAL A 625 9.20 7.55 20.49
C VAL A 625 7.71 7.47 20.19
N ARG A 626 6.98 6.75 21.07
CA ARG A 626 5.53 6.52 21.00
C ARG A 626 4.78 7.01 22.25
N SER A 627 5.52 7.17 23.35
CA SER A 627 5.02 7.67 24.61
C SER A 627 5.96 8.71 25.22
N THR A 628 5.51 9.46 26.22
CA THR A 628 6.33 10.43 26.94
C THR A 628 7.43 9.78 27.79
N ALA A 629 7.32 8.47 28.05
CA ALA A 629 8.29 7.70 28.80
C ALA A 629 9.42 7.13 27.91
N ASP A 630 9.19 6.98 26.62
CA ASP A 630 10.15 6.35 25.71
C ASP A 630 11.43 7.16 25.59
N ARG A 631 12.54 6.44 25.53
CA ARG A 631 13.91 6.98 25.37
C ARG A 631 14.70 6.04 24.48
N GLY A 632 15.63 6.58 23.69
CA GLY A 632 16.49 5.72 22.89
C GLY A 632 17.34 6.42 21.85
N VAL A 633 17.78 5.64 20.87
CA VAL A 633 18.69 6.09 19.82
C VAL A 633 18.13 5.70 18.43
N VAL A 634 18.19 6.64 17.50
CA VAL A 634 18.11 6.35 16.06
C VAL A 634 19.54 6.35 15.52
N ALA A 635 20.05 5.20 15.14
CA ALA A 635 21.39 5.04 14.59
C ALA A 635 21.33 4.89 13.08
N VAL A 636 21.93 5.82 12.34
CA VAL A 636 22.04 5.77 10.87
C VAL A 636 23.49 5.43 10.49
N LEU A 637 23.68 4.27 9.87
CA LEU A 637 25.00 3.75 9.52
C LEU A 637 25.55 4.31 8.19
N ASP A 638 24.95 5.35 7.67
CA ASP A 638 25.33 6.00 6.42
C ASP A 638 25.97 7.36 6.71
N PRO A 639 27.30 7.52 6.53
CA PRO A 639 28.02 8.75 6.83
C PRO A 639 27.54 9.94 5.98
N ARG A 640 26.89 9.70 4.84
CA ARG A 640 26.35 10.74 3.96
C ARG A 640 25.28 11.61 4.66
N LEU A 641 24.62 11.08 5.69
CA LEU A 641 23.67 11.86 6.49
C LEU A 641 24.35 13.00 7.29
N ALA A 642 25.68 12.89 7.54
CA ALA A 642 26.48 13.95 8.18
C ALA A 642 27.35 14.75 7.19
N THR A 643 27.65 14.22 5.99
CA THR A 643 28.68 14.77 5.13
C THR A 643 28.17 15.29 3.78
N ALA A 644 27.00 14.84 3.31
CA ALA A 644 26.48 15.21 2.01
C ALA A 644 25.80 16.59 2.02
N ARG A 645 25.75 17.26 0.88
CA ARG A 645 25.10 18.58 0.71
C ARG A 645 23.59 18.54 1.01
N TYR A 646 22.95 17.40 0.84
CA TYR A 646 21.52 17.19 1.10
C TYR A 646 21.23 16.78 2.55
N SER A 647 22.24 16.58 3.39
CA SER A 647 22.06 16.09 4.76
C SER A 647 21.10 16.95 5.60
N SER A 648 21.23 18.29 5.50
CA SER A 648 20.37 19.23 6.23
C SER A 648 18.89 19.16 5.79
N PHE A 649 18.61 18.81 4.53
CA PHE A 649 17.24 18.57 4.07
C PHE A 649 16.67 17.30 4.70
N LEU A 650 17.43 16.22 4.71
CA LEU A 650 17.02 14.94 5.29
C LEU A 650 16.81 15.05 6.81
N THR A 651 17.75 15.62 7.52
CA THR A 651 17.68 15.75 8.99
C THR A 651 16.56 16.68 9.46
N ARG A 652 16.26 17.77 8.73
CA ARG A 652 15.11 18.63 9.04
C ARG A 652 13.75 17.97 8.79
N SER A 653 13.70 16.91 8.02
CA SER A 653 12.48 16.12 7.81
C SER A 653 12.24 15.09 8.91
N MET A 654 13.25 14.77 9.71
CA MET A 654 13.18 13.81 10.82
C MET A 654 12.67 14.48 12.11
N PRO A 655 12.19 13.69 13.09
CA PRO A 655 11.95 14.22 14.45
C PRO A 655 13.20 14.89 15.02
N GLY A 656 13.05 15.97 15.76
CA GLY A 656 14.14 16.80 16.25
C GLY A 656 14.95 16.17 17.38
N PHE A 657 15.49 14.97 17.19
CA PHE A 657 16.38 14.28 18.12
C PHE A 657 17.70 15.03 18.29
N TRP A 658 18.35 14.82 19.45
CA TRP A 658 19.66 15.40 19.71
C TRP A 658 20.74 14.71 18.84
N PRO A 659 21.47 15.44 17.97
CA PRO A 659 22.37 14.83 17.01
C PRO A 659 23.77 14.60 17.58
N THR A 660 24.40 13.44 17.25
CA THR A 660 25.79 13.15 17.55
C THR A 660 26.44 12.23 16.51
N THR A 661 27.77 12.25 16.43
CA THR A 661 28.58 11.28 15.68
C THR A 661 29.53 10.49 16.60
N ASP A 662 29.37 10.61 17.91
CA ASP A 662 30.20 9.94 18.93
C ASP A 662 29.55 8.61 19.33
N SER A 663 30.13 7.49 18.86
CA SER A 663 29.65 6.13 19.17
C SER A 663 29.79 5.76 20.64
N SER A 664 30.82 6.27 21.33
CA SER A 664 31.06 5.98 22.76
C SER A 664 29.98 6.56 23.65
N LEU A 665 29.54 7.79 23.33
CA LEU A 665 28.44 8.46 24.02
C LEU A 665 27.11 7.72 23.81
N VAL A 666 26.87 7.26 22.60
CA VAL A 666 25.65 6.53 22.24
C VAL A 666 25.57 5.19 22.96
N ARG A 667 26.65 4.43 22.98
CA ARG A 667 26.72 3.16 23.74
C ARG A 667 26.53 3.37 25.25
N ALA A 668 27.16 4.40 25.81
CA ALA A 668 26.94 4.75 27.21
C ALA A 668 25.49 5.19 27.51
N ALA A 669 24.83 5.86 26.57
CA ALA A 669 23.43 6.24 26.71
C ALA A 669 22.50 5.02 26.66
N LEU A 670 22.69 4.12 25.70
CA LEU A 670 21.90 2.87 25.57
C LEU A 670 22.06 1.98 26.81
N ALA A 671 23.29 1.77 27.28
CA ALA A 671 23.56 0.97 28.49
C ALA A 671 22.89 1.51 29.76
N ARG A 672 22.62 2.82 29.84
CA ARG A 672 21.87 3.43 30.96
C ARG A 672 20.36 3.18 30.86
N LEU A 673 19.83 2.91 29.67
CA LEU A 673 18.42 2.59 29.48
C LEU A 673 18.12 1.12 29.80
N ASP A 674 19.14 0.29 29.80
CA ASP A 674 19.05 -1.13 30.14
C ASP A 674 18.92 -1.39 31.65
N THR A 675 19.25 -0.40 32.47
CA THR A 675 19.14 -0.44 33.96
C THR A 675 17.84 0.16 34.47
#